data_313cee1569e855cdea847bc26fb6fe30
#
_entry.id   313cee1569e855cdea847bc26fb6fe30
#
_cell.length_a   1.000
_cell.length_b   1.000
_cell.length_c   1.000
_cell.angle_alpha   90.00
_cell.angle_beta   90.00
_cell.angle_gamma   90.00
#
_symmetry.space_group_name_H-M   'P 1'
#
loop_
_entity.id
_entity.type
_entity.pdbx_description
1 polymer ?
#
loop_
_entity_poly.entity_id
_entity_poly.type
_entity_poly.pdbx_seq_one_letter_code
_entity_poly.pdbx_strand_id
1 'polypeptide(L)'
;MKTPFETLKEERESLITRFDAGREPDLLLRHTEMLDDYFRESFSRSSVGPRMHLERNPCVFIALGGYGRKEQCLRSDVDLLVLFRKQVPDETQDLVQEILYPLWDLGLEVGYSTRSFRECLRTACQDFESLTSMSDARFLCGISSVYAEFMGEVNGRILKRQSRPFLSWHAERSRQRHERYGDSSYLLEPNLKEGLGGLRDYHVLLWVARAKYGIRAPDDLARSGHLSQDEFRTLLEALAFIWAVRNRLHHLSGRKCDQLYFEYQVRMAESMGFREEEGQQAVERFLAVLHSHMEFVKQLHLTFLNKVLPKPLRPFLAYRMRVRGLKVSREGLGFEEPDSISRSPQLLMKIFEQSGLLGLPLTLEAKRIVRESLGLVDRNFRLSPGIVPSLRRILVDSPNALGVLSEMFTTGILVTLIPELKGIVNRIQYDEYHHYPVHTHLLHTVQILKDMRTPAENSPDSLEARILGEIAGLEPLLWAALFHDVGKEGSGQDHANRGAEITRSVFQAMGFPEPDVDLISFLVREHLLLVKTATQRDIHDEKVVVQCARKFRHVDELKMLYLLTIADCKATGPKAWNDWTAVLLKELFFKIYHILEKGELATPASVEIVERKKQAVLRDGLLLSRDAREAIFDQMSPRYLLYTPSEEILRHIELYRKLGDRPFVLEYQSLTDANYRTVTVCGRDRPGLFSKIAGVFTLNGLDILAAQIHTWGNRTALDIFRVKAPPDTLFEEERWVRVVADLHAAIEGTLSLEEALDKRLLSHRPHPRGNSGAPDSIVVDNRGSDFLTIVEVYTHDHPGLLYRLTNALYRCSLDIRVAMIATKVDQVVDIFYVRDLGGEKVEEDERLESIRTAIQAVLDGGADTPASQGDGARSVPG
;
A
#
# COMPACT_ATOMS: atom_id res chain seq x y z
N MET A 1 -49.85 24.27 -8.40
CA MET A 1 -48.68 23.93 -9.16
C MET A 1 -47.58 23.70 -8.15
N LYS A 2 -46.83 22.63 -8.31
CA LYS A 2 -45.63 22.37 -7.45
C LYS A 2 -44.59 23.48 -7.63
N THR A 3 -43.85 23.77 -6.59
CA THR A 3 -42.71 24.66 -6.67
C THR A 3 -41.57 23.98 -7.42
N PRO A 4 -40.62 24.73 -8.04
CA PRO A 4 -39.46 24.13 -8.67
C PRO A 4 -38.67 23.25 -7.70
N PHE A 5 -38.60 23.64 -6.43
CA PHE A 5 -37.95 22.87 -5.37
C PHE A 5 -38.63 21.53 -5.07
N GLU A 6 -39.97 21.51 -4.95
CA GLU A 6 -40.70 20.25 -4.73
C GLU A 6 -40.51 19.29 -5.90
N THR A 7 -40.54 19.81 -7.13
CA THR A 7 -40.28 19.01 -8.35
C THR A 7 -38.89 18.41 -8.33
N LEU A 8 -37.87 19.23 -8.08
CA LEU A 8 -36.49 18.77 -8.00
C LEU A 8 -36.31 17.70 -6.91
N LYS A 9 -36.92 17.88 -5.75
CA LYS A 9 -36.82 16.92 -4.64
C LYS A 9 -37.37 15.56 -5.02
N GLU A 10 -38.59 15.51 -5.56
CA GLU A 10 -39.22 14.27 -5.97
C GLU A 10 -38.48 13.56 -7.08
N GLU A 11 -38.03 14.31 -8.10
CA GLU A 11 -37.30 13.74 -9.23
C GLU A 11 -35.93 13.19 -8.78
N ARG A 12 -35.25 13.90 -7.85
CA ARG A 12 -33.95 13.44 -7.32
C ARG A 12 -34.11 12.18 -6.45
N GLU A 13 -35.14 12.08 -5.62
CA GLU A 13 -35.44 10.88 -4.86
C GLU A 13 -35.74 9.70 -5.79
N SER A 14 -36.52 9.92 -6.83
CA SER A 14 -36.81 8.92 -7.88
C SER A 14 -35.53 8.51 -8.64
N LEU A 15 -34.65 9.46 -8.97
CA LEU A 15 -33.39 9.21 -9.65
C LEU A 15 -32.47 8.31 -8.81
N ILE A 16 -32.33 8.63 -7.51
CA ILE A 16 -31.50 7.85 -6.58
C ILE A 16 -32.07 6.43 -6.43
N THR A 17 -33.38 6.29 -6.32
CA THR A 17 -34.04 4.97 -6.22
C THR A 17 -33.78 4.12 -7.46
N ARG A 18 -33.89 4.71 -8.68
CA ARG A 18 -33.58 4.00 -9.92
C ARG A 18 -32.11 3.64 -10.05
N PHE A 19 -31.23 4.55 -9.63
CA PHE A 19 -29.80 4.30 -9.61
C PHE A 19 -29.44 3.15 -8.66
N ASP A 20 -30.02 3.11 -7.49
CA ASP A 20 -29.78 2.02 -6.52
C ASP A 20 -30.26 0.67 -7.06
N ALA A 21 -31.38 0.67 -7.78
CA ALA A 21 -31.88 -0.50 -8.47
C ALA A 21 -31.11 -0.89 -9.75
N GLY A 22 -30.02 -0.17 -10.09
CA GLY A 22 -29.23 -0.42 -11.30
C GLY A 22 -29.93 -0.05 -12.62
N ARG A 23 -30.96 0.79 -12.58
CA ARG A 23 -31.80 1.16 -13.73
C ARG A 23 -31.58 2.55 -14.29
N GLU A 24 -30.44 3.17 -13.96
CA GLU A 24 -30.12 4.54 -14.38
C GLU A 24 -28.70 4.65 -14.94
N PRO A 25 -28.48 4.27 -16.21
CA PRO A 25 -27.15 4.32 -16.83
C PRO A 25 -26.69 5.77 -17.07
N ASP A 26 -27.62 6.71 -17.27
CA ASP A 26 -27.30 8.11 -17.63
C ASP A 26 -27.39 9.07 -16.42
N LEU A 27 -27.04 8.58 -15.24
CA LEU A 27 -27.16 9.31 -13.97
C LEU A 27 -26.63 10.74 -14.03
N LEU A 28 -25.40 10.93 -14.55
CA LEU A 28 -24.75 12.25 -14.60
C LEU A 28 -25.55 13.26 -15.44
N LEU A 29 -25.99 12.82 -16.60
CA LEU A 29 -26.75 13.66 -17.51
C LEU A 29 -28.12 13.99 -16.90
N ARG A 30 -28.84 13.00 -16.38
CA ARG A 30 -30.15 13.20 -15.76
C ARG A 30 -30.10 14.11 -14.55
N HIS A 31 -29.14 13.88 -13.68
CA HIS A 31 -28.94 14.74 -12.50
C HIS A 31 -28.61 16.19 -12.92
N THR A 32 -27.80 16.36 -13.97
CA THR A 32 -27.50 17.69 -14.52
C THR A 32 -28.76 18.34 -15.11
N GLU A 33 -29.55 17.64 -15.90
CA GLU A 33 -30.76 18.16 -16.53
C GLU A 33 -31.79 18.62 -15.49
N MET A 34 -32.00 17.83 -14.43
CA MET A 34 -32.91 18.20 -13.33
C MET A 34 -32.48 19.49 -12.63
N LEU A 35 -31.17 19.66 -12.40
CA LEU A 35 -30.64 20.92 -11.84
C LEU A 35 -30.79 22.10 -12.82
N ASP A 36 -30.55 21.84 -14.12
CA ASP A 36 -30.74 22.87 -15.16
C ASP A 36 -32.21 23.35 -15.20
N ASP A 37 -33.17 22.44 -15.16
CA ASP A 37 -34.58 22.78 -15.19
C ASP A 37 -35.01 23.51 -13.92
N TYR A 38 -34.50 23.09 -12.75
CA TYR A 38 -34.68 23.83 -11.51
C TYR A 38 -34.21 25.27 -11.61
N PHE A 39 -32.99 25.53 -12.11
CA PHE A 39 -32.45 26.89 -12.24
C PHE A 39 -33.25 27.72 -13.24
N ARG A 40 -33.61 27.16 -14.41
CA ARG A 40 -34.41 27.85 -15.41
C ARG A 40 -35.76 28.24 -14.87
N GLU A 41 -36.45 27.31 -14.20
CA GLU A 41 -37.80 27.55 -13.68
C GLU A 41 -37.78 28.49 -12.48
N SER A 42 -36.84 28.32 -11.54
CA SER A 42 -36.67 29.22 -10.38
C SER A 42 -36.37 30.66 -10.82
N PHE A 43 -35.46 30.83 -11.80
CA PHE A 43 -35.16 32.16 -12.33
C PHE A 43 -36.34 32.79 -13.05
N SER A 44 -37.08 32.01 -13.83
CA SER A 44 -38.27 32.52 -14.53
C SER A 44 -39.41 32.93 -13.60
N ARG A 45 -39.53 32.27 -12.43
CA ARG A 45 -40.57 32.53 -11.42
C ARG A 45 -40.10 33.46 -10.31
N SER A 46 -38.86 33.94 -10.37
CA SER A 46 -38.29 34.77 -9.30
C SER A 46 -39.10 36.04 -9.08
N SER A 47 -39.37 36.31 -7.82
CA SER A 47 -40.00 37.58 -7.38
C SER A 47 -39.02 38.75 -7.39
N VAL A 48 -37.74 38.49 -7.32
CA VAL A 48 -36.64 39.46 -7.25
C VAL A 48 -36.24 39.94 -8.66
N GLY A 49 -36.23 39.06 -9.66
CA GLY A 49 -35.77 39.34 -11.01
C GLY A 49 -36.32 40.62 -11.62
N PRO A 50 -37.67 40.90 -11.55
CA PRO A 50 -38.26 42.14 -12.06
C PRO A 50 -37.74 43.39 -11.41
N ARG A 51 -37.32 43.34 -10.13
CA ARG A 51 -36.77 44.54 -9.39
C ARG A 51 -35.35 44.90 -9.80
N MET A 52 -34.60 43.96 -10.39
CA MET A 52 -33.18 44.14 -10.74
C MET A 52 -32.95 44.92 -12.07
N HIS A 53 -34.01 45.43 -12.74
CA HIS A 53 -33.89 46.15 -14.01
C HIS A 53 -33.00 45.45 -15.05
N LEU A 54 -33.20 44.17 -15.25
CA LEU A 54 -32.37 43.27 -16.12
C LEU A 54 -32.28 43.78 -17.57
N GLU A 55 -33.22 44.58 -18.02
CA GLU A 55 -33.16 45.24 -19.35
C GLU A 55 -32.00 46.26 -19.44
N ARG A 56 -31.63 46.92 -18.36
CA ARG A 56 -30.56 47.91 -18.27
C ARG A 56 -29.22 47.31 -17.85
N ASN A 57 -29.27 46.22 -17.11
CA ASN A 57 -28.09 45.48 -16.62
C ASN A 57 -28.33 43.96 -16.75
N PRO A 58 -28.22 43.42 -17.96
CA PRO A 58 -28.48 42.00 -18.21
C PRO A 58 -27.62 41.07 -17.38
N CYS A 59 -28.20 40.00 -16.88
CA CYS A 59 -27.49 38.96 -16.18
C CYS A 59 -27.69 37.57 -16.83
N VAL A 60 -26.77 36.67 -16.49
CA VAL A 60 -26.81 35.27 -16.94
C VAL A 60 -26.31 34.38 -15.83
N PHE A 61 -27.01 33.25 -15.63
CA PHE A 61 -26.57 32.17 -14.80
C PHE A 61 -25.75 31.21 -15.63
N ILE A 62 -24.60 30.85 -15.11
CA ILE A 62 -23.60 30.04 -15.80
C ILE A 62 -23.17 28.90 -14.89
N ALA A 63 -23.27 27.67 -15.35
CA ALA A 63 -22.68 26.49 -14.68
C ALA A 63 -21.17 26.46 -14.92
N LEU A 64 -20.41 26.18 -13.88
CA LEU A 64 -18.96 26.09 -13.90
C LEU A 64 -18.48 24.68 -13.53
N GLY A 65 -17.20 24.40 -13.70
CA GLY A 65 -16.55 23.19 -13.23
C GLY A 65 -17.23 21.90 -13.73
N GLY A 66 -17.43 20.93 -12.82
CA GLY A 66 -18.11 19.67 -13.11
C GLY A 66 -19.55 19.87 -13.61
N TYR A 67 -20.28 20.80 -13.01
CA TYR A 67 -21.62 21.15 -13.44
C TYR A 67 -21.64 21.78 -14.84
N GLY A 68 -20.65 22.60 -15.15
CA GLY A 68 -20.48 23.16 -16.50
C GLY A 68 -20.23 22.09 -17.57
N ARG A 69 -19.47 21.05 -17.24
CA ARG A 69 -19.18 19.93 -18.14
C ARG A 69 -20.27 18.86 -18.22
N LYS A 70 -21.38 18.99 -17.47
CA LYS A 70 -22.44 17.99 -17.33
C LYS A 70 -21.98 16.69 -16.65
N GLU A 71 -21.05 16.80 -15.73
CA GLU A 71 -20.44 15.68 -14.99
C GLU A 71 -20.86 15.69 -13.50
N GLN A 72 -22.14 16.02 -13.26
CA GLN A 72 -22.67 16.22 -11.91
C GLN A 72 -22.96 14.91 -11.21
N CYS A 73 -22.03 14.45 -10.36
CA CYS A 73 -22.25 13.29 -9.49
C CYS A 73 -23.22 13.61 -8.35
N LEU A 74 -23.81 12.57 -7.74
CA LEU A 74 -24.88 12.67 -6.70
C LEU A 74 -24.55 13.62 -5.54
N ARG A 75 -23.29 13.71 -5.13
CA ARG A 75 -22.82 14.55 -4.02
C ARG A 75 -21.70 15.51 -4.45
N SER A 76 -21.63 15.83 -5.75
CA SER A 76 -20.69 16.86 -6.23
C SER A 76 -21.21 18.25 -5.95
N ASP A 77 -20.30 19.20 -5.77
CA ASP A 77 -20.61 20.62 -5.62
C ASP A 77 -21.27 21.13 -6.90
N VAL A 78 -22.25 22.01 -6.76
CA VAL A 78 -22.89 22.74 -7.85
C VAL A 78 -22.22 24.10 -7.94
N ASP A 79 -21.32 24.28 -8.93
CA ASP A 79 -20.58 25.53 -9.11
C ASP A 79 -21.30 26.48 -10.08
N LEU A 80 -21.58 27.69 -9.61
CA LEU A 80 -22.35 28.70 -10.34
C LEU A 80 -21.66 30.05 -10.42
N LEU A 81 -21.84 30.72 -11.54
CA LEU A 81 -21.51 32.10 -11.72
C LEU A 81 -22.75 32.89 -12.14
N VAL A 82 -23.13 33.89 -11.36
CA VAL A 82 -24.13 34.87 -11.76
C VAL A 82 -23.40 36.12 -12.31
N LEU A 83 -23.41 36.24 -13.63
CA LEU A 83 -22.63 37.24 -14.35
C LEU A 83 -23.51 38.42 -14.77
N PHE A 84 -23.17 39.60 -14.32
CA PHE A 84 -23.83 40.86 -14.70
C PHE A 84 -23.01 41.60 -15.74
N ARG A 85 -23.71 42.18 -16.74
CA ARG A 85 -23.04 42.96 -17.82
C ARG A 85 -22.26 44.18 -17.31
N LYS A 86 -22.82 44.86 -16.29
CA LYS A 86 -22.22 46.09 -15.75
C LYS A 86 -21.73 45.88 -14.31
N GLN A 87 -22.51 46.23 -13.35
CA GLN A 87 -22.22 46.06 -11.89
C GLN A 87 -23.17 45.05 -11.28
N VAL A 88 -22.76 44.49 -10.15
CA VAL A 88 -23.60 43.57 -9.37
C VAL A 88 -24.61 44.42 -8.59
N PRO A 89 -25.92 44.29 -8.79
CA PRO A 89 -26.95 44.97 -7.99
C PRO A 89 -27.01 44.48 -6.57
N ASP A 90 -27.47 45.34 -5.63
CA ASP A 90 -27.61 44.95 -4.21
C ASP A 90 -28.66 43.83 -4.02
N GLU A 91 -29.72 43.82 -4.83
CA GLU A 91 -30.79 42.82 -4.81
C GLU A 91 -30.31 41.39 -5.22
N THR A 92 -29.06 41.29 -5.71
CA THR A 92 -28.47 39.99 -6.10
C THR A 92 -28.46 39.02 -4.94
N GLN A 93 -28.28 39.50 -3.72
CA GLN A 93 -28.27 38.63 -2.52
C GLN A 93 -29.66 37.99 -2.28
N ASP A 94 -30.73 38.78 -2.47
CA ASP A 94 -32.12 38.25 -2.34
C ASP A 94 -32.38 37.20 -3.42
N LEU A 95 -31.94 37.43 -4.68
CA LEU A 95 -32.06 36.47 -5.77
C LEU A 95 -31.32 35.15 -5.46
N VAL A 96 -30.10 35.26 -4.95
CA VAL A 96 -29.28 34.11 -4.55
C VAL A 96 -29.98 33.36 -3.42
N GLN A 97 -30.52 34.03 -2.43
CA GLN A 97 -31.25 33.39 -1.33
C GLN A 97 -32.49 32.66 -1.84
N GLU A 98 -33.27 33.29 -2.73
CA GLU A 98 -34.47 32.69 -3.30
C GLU A 98 -34.19 31.42 -4.07
N ILE A 99 -33.06 31.37 -4.84
CA ILE A 99 -32.77 30.27 -5.74
C ILE A 99 -31.84 29.22 -5.12
N LEU A 100 -30.81 29.60 -4.34
CA LEU A 100 -29.78 28.68 -3.89
C LEU A 100 -30.05 28.07 -2.52
N TYR A 101 -30.73 28.79 -1.59
CA TYR A 101 -30.95 28.26 -0.25
C TYR A 101 -31.76 26.94 -0.24
N PRO A 102 -32.79 26.77 -1.09
CA PRO A 102 -33.50 25.48 -1.14
C PRO A 102 -32.62 24.29 -1.50
N LEU A 103 -31.54 24.51 -2.25
CA LEU A 103 -30.62 23.42 -2.62
C LEU A 103 -29.82 22.90 -1.42
N TRP A 104 -29.47 23.76 -0.46
CA TRP A 104 -28.82 23.33 0.77
C TRP A 104 -29.71 22.46 1.64
N ASP A 105 -31.01 22.70 1.63
CA ASP A 105 -32.00 21.84 2.32
C ASP A 105 -32.09 20.43 1.73
N LEU A 106 -31.69 20.27 0.45
CA LEU A 106 -31.55 18.98 -0.20
C LEU A 106 -30.19 18.31 0.07
N GLY A 107 -29.31 18.96 0.89
CA GLY A 107 -27.97 18.50 1.16
C GLY A 107 -27.03 18.59 -0.04
N LEU A 108 -27.27 19.52 -0.98
CA LEU A 108 -26.39 19.86 -2.07
C LEU A 108 -25.42 20.98 -1.63
N GLU A 109 -24.13 20.79 -1.85
CA GLU A 109 -23.13 21.83 -1.68
C GLU A 109 -23.16 22.75 -2.91
N VAL A 110 -23.47 24.05 -2.73
CA VAL A 110 -23.53 25.01 -3.81
C VAL A 110 -22.46 26.06 -3.62
N GLY A 111 -21.48 26.04 -4.53
CA GLY A 111 -20.48 27.10 -4.69
C GLY A 111 -20.98 28.13 -5.68
N TYR A 112 -21.04 29.40 -5.28
CA TYR A 112 -21.47 30.46 -6.20
C TYR A 112 -20.60 31.69 -6.13
N SER A 113 -20.55 32.44 -7.23
CA SER A 113 -19.99 33.76 -7.27
C SER A 113 -20.88 34.70 -8.07
N THR A 114 -20.99 35.95 -7.60
CA THR A 114 -21.67 37.01 -8.32
C THR A 114 -20.65 38.05 -8.74
N ARG A 115 -20.53 38.29 -10.02
CA ARG A 115 -19.47 39.18 -10.57
C ARG A 115 -19.97 39.99 -11.75
N SER A 116 -19.35 41.13 -11.94
CA SER A 116 -19.48 41.88 -13.20
C SER A 116 -18.62 41.25 -14.30
N PHE A 117 -19.01 41.49 -15.54
CA PHE A 117 -18.27 41.04 -16.73
C PHE A 117 -16.78 41.43 -16.70
N ARG A 118 -16.50 42.70 -16.32
CA ARG A 118 -15.13 43.21 -16.22
C ARG A 118 -14.31 42.52 -15.13
N GLU A 119 -14.91 42.24 -13.98
CA GLU A 119 -14.26 41.51 -12.88
C GLU A 119 -13.90 40.11 -13.28
N CYS A 120 -14.84 39.37 -13.91
CA CYS A 120 -14.56 37.99 -14.39
C CYS A 120 -13.40 37.94 -15.37
N LEU A 121 -13.37 38.87 -16.36
CA LEU A 121 -12.26 38.89 -17.30
C LEU A 121 -10.91 39.26 -16.66
N ARG A 122 -10.93 40.15 -15.66
CA ARG A 122 -9.72 40.50 -14.91
C ARG A 122 -9.23 39.28 -14.11
N THR A 123 -10.12 38.58 -13.41
CA THR A 123 -9.77 37.34 -12.66
C THR A 123 -9.25 36.27 -13.59
N ALA A 124 -9.90 36.05 -14.74
CA ALA A 124 -9.43 35.10 -15.76
C ALA A 124 -8.04 35.40 -16.29
N CYS A 125 -7.64 36.68 -16.32
CA CYS A 125 -6.28 37.08 -16.74
C CYS A 125 -5.22 36.86 -15.67
N GLN A 126 -5.59 36.82 -14.39
CA GLN A 126 -4.67 36.83 -13.26
C GLN A 126 -4.53 35.46 -12.60
N ASP A 127 -5.54 34.63 -12.70
CA ASP A 127 -5.63 33.33 -12.02
C ASP A 127 -6.03 32.19 -12.97
N PHE A 128 -5.12 31.23 -13.13
CA PHE A 128 -5.35 30.10 -14.03
C PHE A 128 -6.37 29.09 -13.50
N GLU A 129 -6.60 29.01 -12.20
CA GLU A 129 -7.65 28.17 -11.63
C GLU A 129 -9.04 28.72 -12.02
N SER A 130 -9.25 30.03 -11.84
CA SER A 130 -10.45 30.71 -12.30
C SER A 130 -10.62 30.63 -13.82
N LEU A 131 -9.55 30.81 -14.59
CA LEU A 131 -9.59 30.68 -16.07
C LEU A 131 -10.02 29.26 -16.47
N THR A 132 -9.50 28.26 -15.82
CA THR A 132 -9.87 26.86 -16.04
C THR A 132 -11.35 26.63 -15.79
N SER A 133 -11.87 27.06 -14.63
CA SER A 133 -13.29 26.94 -14.29
C SER A 133 -14.19 27.68 -15.29
N MET A 134 -13.80 28.91 -15.66
CA MET A 134 -14.55 29.72 -16.66
C MET A 134 -14.46 29.13 -18.08
N SER A 135 -13.40 28.38 -18.41
CA SER A 135 -13.31 27.71 -19.71
C SER A 135 -14.30 26.58 -19.89
N ASP A 136 -14.78 25.99 -18.79
CA ASP A 136 -15.83 24.96 -18.75
C ASP A 136 -17.24 25.55 -18.60
N ALA A 137 -17.37 26.87 -18.62
CA ALA A 137 -18.63 27.55 -18.41
C ALA A 137 -19.72 27.13 -19.43
N ARG A 138 -20.92 26.90 -18.91
CA ARG A 138 -22.10 26.50 -19.70
C ARG A 138 -23.29 27.38 -19.35
N PHE A 139 -24.01 27.84 -20.39
CA PHE A 139 -25.21 28.63 -20.21
C PHE A 139 -26.33 27.83 -19.49
N LEU A 140 -26.97 28.44 -18.51
CA LEU A 140 -28.15 27.88 -17.85
C LEU A 140 -29.42 28.66 -18.18
N CYS A 141 -29.47 29.94 -17.78
CA CYS A 141 -30.61 30.81 -18.02
C CYS A 141 -30.16 32.30 -17.97
N GLY A 142 -31.04 33.20 -18.36
CA GLY A 142 -30.77 34.63 -18.47
C GLY A 142 -30.47 35.06 -19.91
N ILE A 143 -29.64 36.06 -20.10
CA ILE A 143 -29.38 36.70 -21.41
C ILE A 143 -28.22 35.98 -22.12
N SER A 144 -28.55 35.16 -23.12
CA SER A 144 -27.57 34.34 -23.85
C SER A 144 -26.49 35.12 -24.59
N SER A 145 -26.79 36.33 -25.05
CA SER A 145 -25.78 37.19 -25.73
C SER A 145 -24.63 37.62 -24.78
N VAL A 146 -24.91 37.83 -23.48
CA VAL A 146 -23.88 38.13 -22.47
C VAL A 146 -22.97 36.93 -22.27
N TYR A 147 -23.56 35.72 -22.23
CA TYR A 147 -22.79 34.46 -22.15
C TYR A 147 -21.90 34.26 -23.40
N ALA A 148 -22.46 34.46 -24.60
CA ALA A 148 -21.72 34.27 -25.84
C ALA A 148 -20.52 35.23 -25.93
N GLU A 149 -20.71 36.51 -25.55
CA GLU A 149 -19.63 37.48 -25.49
C GLU A 149 -18.58 37.11 -24.45
N PHE A 150 -19.02 36.67 -23.27
CA PHE A 150 -18.11 36.20 -22.21
C PHE A 150 -17.24 35.04 -22.66
N MET A 151 -17.83 34.00 -23.27
CA MET A 151 -17.07 32.88 -23.79
C MET A 151 -16.15 33.23 -24.95
N GLY A 152 -16.56 34.21 -25.77
CA GLY A 152 -15.71 34.79 -26.83
C GLY A 152 -14.44 35.42 -26.27
N GLU A 153 -14.55 36.19 -25.18
CA GLU A 153 -13.40 36.78 -24.51
C GLU A 153 -12.54 35.74 -23.79
N VAL A 154 -13.17 34.84 -23.00
CA VAL A 154 -12.44 33.82 -22.21
C VAL A 154 -11.67 32.87 -23.13
N ASN A 155 -12.36 32.18 -24.04
CA ASN A 155 -11.75 31.15 -24.88
C ASN A 155 -11.07 31.71 -26.12
N GLY A 156 -11.68 32.71 -26.76
CA GLY A 156 -11.19 33.30 -28.01
C GLY A 156 -10.00 34.22 -27.83
N ARG A 157 -9.91 34.94 -26.73
CA ARG A 157 -8.90 35.94 -26.49
C ARG A 157 -7.95 35.64 -25.35
N ILE A 158 -8.46 35.41 -24.10
CA ILE A 158 -7.60 35.25 -22.91
C ILE A 158 -6.86 33.93 -22.96
N LEU A 159 -7.58 32.80 -23.10
CA LEU A 159 -6.98 31.48 -23.12
C LEU A 159 -5.99 31.32 -24.28
N LYS A 160 -6.34 31.82 -25.48
CA LYS A 160 -5.46 31.77 -26.65
C LYS A 160 -4.18 32.57 -26.43
N ARG A 161 -4.28 33.78 -25.83
CA ARG A 161 -3.11 34.66 -25.55
C ARG A 161 -2.21 34.07 -24.47
N GLN A 162 -2.79 33.41 -23.44
CA GLN A 162 -2.07 32.86 -22.31
C GLN A 162 -1.82 31.33 -22.43
N SER A 163 -1.99 30.75 -23.61
CA SER A 163 -1.91 29.30 -23.81
C SER A 163 -0.64 28.69 -23.24
N ARG A 164 0.56 29.22 -23.55
CA ARG A 164 1.83 28.64 -23.06
C ARG A 164 1.95 28.62 -21.52
N PRO A 165 1.80 29.73 -20.78
CA PRO A 165 1.88 29.73 -19.35
C PRO A 165 0.76 28.87 -18.70
N PHE A 166 -0.45 28.87 -19.28
CA PHE A 166 -1.55 28.00 -18.83
C PHE A 166 -1.21 26.51 -18.93
N LEU A 167 -0.61 26.08 -20.05
CA LEU A 167 -0.15 24.72 -20.23
C LEU A 167 0.94 24.32 -19.22
N SER A 168 1.93 25.19 -19.00
CA SER A 168 3.00 24.95 -18.03
C SER A 168 2.46 24.86 -16.60
N TRP A 169 1.49 25.72 -16.26
CA TRP A 169 0.84 25.72 -14.97
C TRP A 169 0.07 24.40 -14.71
N HIS A 170 -0.69 23.91 -15.71
CA HIS A 170 -1.40 22.64 -15.58
C HIS A 170 -0.45 21.45 -15.45
N ALA A 171 0.65 21.43 -16.17
CA ALA A 171 1.64 20.36 -16.05
C ALA A 171 2.29 20.35 -14.65
N GLU A 172 2.67 21.52 -14.13
CA GLU A 172 3.25 21.61 -12.79
C GLU A 172 2.22 21.26 -11.70
N ARG A 173 0.98 21.75 -11.84
CA ARG A 173 -0.09 21.44 -10.91
C ARG A 173 -0.45 19.94 -10.91
N SER A 174 -0.38 19.28 -12.08
CA SER A 174 -0.57 17.83 -12.18
C SER A 174 0.54 17.06 -11.45
N ARG A 175 1.80 17.49 -11.62
CA ARG A 175 2.93 16.89 -10.91
C ARG A 175 2.76 16.96 -9.38
N GLN A 176 2.47 18.17 -8.85
CA GLN A 176 2.25 18.39 -7.41
C GLN A 176 1.06 17.59 -6.87
N ARG A 177 0.00 17.44 -7.66
CA ARG A 177 -1.17 16.65 -7.31
C ARG A 177 -0.83 15.17 -7.23
N HIS A 178 -0.10 14.65 -8.22
CA HIS A 178 0.31 13.24 -8.22
C HIS A 178 1.26 12.94 -7.04
N GLU A 179 2.16 13.84 -6.67
CA GLU A 179 3.00 13.71 -5.47
C GLU A 179 2.16 13.65 -4.17
N ARG A 180 1.05 14.39 -4.12
CA ARG A 180 0.18 14.44 -2.94
C ARG A 180 -0.75 13.23 -2.81
N TYR A 181 -1.31 12.75 -3.91
CA TYR A 181 -2.32 11.68 -3.93
C TYR A 181 -1.77 10.31 -4.32
N GLY A 182 -0.45 10.20 -4.44
CA GLY A 182 0.26 9.01 -4.86
C GLY A 182 0.66 9.04 -6.33
N ASP A 183 1.83 8.50 -6.60
CA ASP A 183 2.50 8.45 -7.90
C ASP A 183 2.10 7.23 -8.74
N SER A 184 1.12 6.45 -8.27
CA SER A 184 0.64 5.24 -8.92
C SER A 184 -0.88 5.27 -9.13
N SER A 185 -1.30 4.79 -10.31
CA SER A 185 -2.71 4.48 -10.62
C SER A 185 -3.18 3.17 -9.97
N TYR A 186 -2.29 2.47 -9.30
CA TYR A 186 -2.51 1.13 -8.74
C TYR A 186 -2.58 1.11 -7.21
N LEU A 187 -2.83 2.24 -6.57
CA LEU A 187 -3.01 2.27 -5.12
C LEU A 187 -4.23 1.45 -4.72
N LEU A 188 -4.14 0.71 -3.62
CA LEU A 188 -5.28 -0.06 -3.09
C LEU A 188 -6.46 0.83 -2.71
N GLU A 189 -6.20 2.04 -2.24
CA GLU A 189 -7.22 3.04 -1.96
C GLU A 189 -7.07 4.22 -2.93
N PRO A 190 -7.48 4.06 -4.21
CA PRO A 190 -7.29 5.13 -5.19
C PRO A 190 -8.23 6.30 -4.94
N ASN A 191 -7.74 7.52 -5.20
CA ASN A 191 -8.60 8.68 -5.32
C ASN A 191 -9.11 8.78 -6.76
N LEU A 192 -10.42 8.56 -6.94
CA LEU A 192 -11.07 8.48 -8.25
C LEU A 192 -11.05 9.80 -9.02
N LYS A 193 -10.89 10.93 -8.35
CA LYS A 193 -10.88 12.25 -8.95
C LYS A 193 -9.48 12.81 -9.07
N GLU A 194 -8.74 12.92 -7.97
CA GLU A 194 -7.47 13.63 -7.90
C GLU A 194 -6.25 12.69 -8.04
N GLY A 195 -6.42 11.38 -7.85
CA GLY A 195 -5.36 10.37 -8.01
C GLY A 195 -4.85 10.27 -9.44
N LEU A 196 -3.68 9.69 -9.62
CA LEU A 196 -3.07 9.44 -10.93
C LEU A 196 -3.95 8.48 -11.75
N GLY A 197 -4.34 8.89 -12.95
CA GLY A 197 -5.32 8.17 -13.79
C GLY A 197 -6.78 8.42 -13.40
N GLY A 198 -7.04 9.29 -12.41
CA GLY A 198 -8.39 9.71 -12.04
C GLY A 198 -8.99 10.77 -12.99
N LEU A 199 -10.22 11.19 -12.71
CA LEU A 199 -10.98 12.10 -13.56
C LEU A 199 -10.29 13.45 -13.81
N ARG A 200 -9.47 13.91 -12.87
CA ARG A 200 -8.73 15.16 -13.03
C ARG A 200 -7.69 15.08 -14.15
N ASP A 201 -7.10 13.93 -14.38
CA ASP A 201 -6.16 13.75 -15.49
C ASP A 201 -6.84 13.87 -16.85
N TYR A 202 -8.05 13.33 -16.97
CA TYR A 202 -8.91 13.54 -18.13
C TYR A 202 -9.27 15.01 -18.29
N HIS A 203 -9.68 15.69 -17.24
CA HIS A 203 -10.01 17.13 -17.32
C HIS A 203 -8.80 17.98 -17.76
N VAL A 204 -7.62 17.70 -17.21
CA VAL A 204 -6.38 18.39 -17.62
C VAL A 204 -6.10 18.15 -19.10
N LEU A 205 -6.28 16.91 -19.58
CA LEU A 205 -6.15 16.60 -21.01
C LEU A 205 -7.08 17.49 -21.85
N LEU A 206 -8.35 17.64 -21.47
CA LEU A 206 -9.31 18.49 -22.18
C LEU A 206 -8.92 19.98 -22.14
N TRP A 207 -8.53 20.50 -20.97
CA TRP A 207 -8.15 21.92 -20.82
C TRP A 207 -6.90 22.26 -21.65
N VAL A 208 -5.92 21.37 -21.61
CA VAL A 208 -4.68 21.47 -22.37
C VAL A 208 -4.97 21.39 -23.88
N ALA A 209 -5.83 20.46 -24.31
CA ALA A 209 -6.26 20.35 -25.70
C ALA A 209 -7.02 21.58 -26.17
N ARG A 210 -7.90 22.12 -25.35
CA ARG A 210 -8.61 23.37 -25.62
C ARG A 210 -7.66 24.57 -25.82
N ALA A 211 -6.72 24.72 -24.89
CA ALA A 211 -5.77 25.83 -24.92
C ALA A 211 -4.77 25.75 -26.08
N LYS A 212 -4.38 24.54 -26.49
CA LYS A 212 -3.38 24.31 -27.52
C LYS A 212 -3.95 24.22 -28.92
N TYR A 213 -5.06 23.48 -29.07
CA TYR A 213 -5.62 23.10 -30.36
C TYR A 213 -7.02 23.69 -30.62
N GLY A 214 -7.61 24.37 -29.63
CA GLY A 214 -8.95 24.97 -29.75
C GLY A 214 -10.08 23.91 -29.69
N ILE A 215 -9.81 22.72 -29.14
CA ILE A 215 -10.78 21.65 -29.03
C ILE A 215 -11.92 22.07 -28.08
N ARG A 216 -13.16 21.90 -28.52
CA ARG A 216 -14.34 22.33 -27.77
C ARG A 216 -15.07 21.18 -27.10
N ALA A 217 -15.14 20.05 -27.75
CA ALA A 217 -15.80 18.85 -27.26
C ALA A 217 -14.81 17.67 -27.21
N PRO A 218 -14.99 16.69 -26.30
CA PRO A 218 -14.12 15.50 -26.25
C PRO A 218 -14.00 14.77 -27.58
N ASP A 219 -15.11 14.66 -28.37
CA ASP A 219 -15.13 14.02 -29.68
C ASP A 219 -14.17 14.65 -30.69
N ASP A 220 -13.86 15.92 -30.52
CA ASP A 220 -12.92 16.62 -31.40
C ASP A 220 -11.49 16.04 -31.28
N LEU A 221 -11.15 15.37 -30.16
CA LEU A 221 -9.86 14.71 -29.99
C LEU A 221 -9.67 13.60 -31.03
N ALA A 222 -10.71 12.81 -31.30
CA ALA A 222 -10.68 11.78 -32.33
C ALA A 222 -10.82 12.37 -33.74
N ARG A 223 -11.75 13.31 -33.94
CA ARG A 223 -11.96 13.96 -35.26
C ARG A 223 -10.72 14.70 -35.77
N SER A 224 -9.95 15.29 -34.87
CA SER A 224 -8.70 16.01 -35.18
C SER A 224 -7.47 15.10 -35.23
N GLY A 225 -7.63 13.77 -35.07
CA GLY A 225 -6.52 12.81 -35.12
C GLY A 225 -5.55 12.88 -33.94
N HIS A 226 -5.96 13.50 -32.83
CA HIS A 226 -5.14 13.52 -31.61
C HIS A 226 -5.21 12.19 -30.85
N LEU A 227 -6.36 11.51 -30.91
CA LEU A 227 -6.57 10.12 -30.50
C LEU A 227 -7.09 9.32 -31.69
N SER A 228 -6.84 8.00 -31.72
CA SER A 228 -7.53 7.10 -32.65
C SER A 228 -8.97 6.88 -32.20
N GLN A 229 -9.82 6.35 -33.09
CA GLN A 229 -11.22 6.03 -32.75
C GLN A 229 -11.28 5.00 -31.62
N ASP A 230 -10.36 4.00 -31.61
CA ASP A 230 -10.31 2.97 -30.59
C ASP A 230 -9.82 3.53 -29.24
N GLU A 231 -8.79 4.40 -29.24
CA GLU A 231 -8.34 5.08 -28.04
C GLU A 231 -9.44 5.96 -27.45
N PHE A 232 -10.18 6.64 -28.28
CA PHE A 232 -11.28 7.49 -27.84
C PHE A 232 -12.44 6.64 -27.26
N ARG A 233 -12.79 5.54 -27.91
CA ARG A 233 -13.79 4.61 -27.38
C ARG A 233 -13.38 4.04 -26.03
N THR A 234 -12.14 3.54 -25.92
CA THR A 234 -11.59 3.01 -24.65
C THR A 234 -11.57 4.09 -23.56
N LEU A 235 -11.28 5.36 -23.93
CA LEU A 235 -11.35 6.47 -22.99
C LEU A 235 -12.77 6.69 -22.46
N LEU A 236 -13.78 6.65 -23.33
CA LEU A 236 -15.17 6.82 -22.90
C LEU A 236 -15.63 5.66 -21.99
N GLU A 237 -15.24 4.43 -22.30
CA GLU A 237 -15.52 3.25 -21.48
C GLU A 237 -14.85 3.38 -20.09
N ALA A 238 -13.58 3.80 -20.05
CA ALA A 238 -12.85 4.02 -18.80
C ALA A 238 -13.50 5.11 -17.94
N LEU A 239 -13.86 6.23 -18.55
CA LEU A 239 -14.52 7.33 -17.84
C LEU A 239 -15.91 6.93 -17.34
N ALA A 240 -16.70 6.25 -18.14
CA ALA A 240 -18.01 5.76 -17.73
C ALA A 240 -17.91 4.85 -16.50
N PHE A 241 -16.94 3.94 -16.49
CA PHE A 241 -16.70 3.08 -15.35
C PHE A 241 -16.27 3.87 -14.11
N ILE A 242 -15.27 4.78 -14.21
CA ILE A 242 -14.79 5.59 -13.09
C ILE A 242 -15.91 6.47 -12.51
N TRP A 243 -16.77 7.07 -13.36
CA TRP A 243 -17.92 7.83 -12.90
C TRP A 243 -18.97 6.95 -12.21
N ALA A 244 -19.22 5.75 -12.73
CA ALA A 244 -20.13 4.80 -12.09
C ALA A 244 -19.64 4.42 -10.69
N VAL A 245 -18.36 4.08 -10.56
CA VAL A 245 -17.72 3.80 -9.26
C VAL A 245 -17.83 5.01 -8.32
N ARG A 246 -17.52 6.22 -8.81
CA ARG A 246 -17.58 7.44 -8.00
C ARG A 246 -18.99 7.75 -7.50
N ASN A 247 -20.00 7.60 -8.36
CA ASN A 247 -21.40 7.79 -7.96
C ASN A 247 -21.87 6.76 -6.94
N ARG A 248 -21.48 5.49 -7.15
CA ARG A 248 -21.79 4.42 -6.20
C ARG A 248 -21.09 4.66 -4.86
N LEU A 249 -19.86 5.16 -4.87
CA LEU A 249 -19.13 5.51 -3.65
C LEU A 249 -19.82 6.67 -2.89
N HIS A 250 -20.25 7.71 -3.60
CA HIS A 250 -21.04 8.81 -3.00
C HIS A 250 -22.36 8.31 -2.39
N HIS A 251 -23.00 7.31 -3.03
CA HIS A 251 -24.22 6.70 -2.52
C HIS A 251 -23.94 5.86 -1.26
N LEU A 252 -22.95 4.98 -1.30
CA LEU A 252 -22.59 4.10 -0.17
C LEU A 252 -22.07 4.85 1.05
N SER A 253 -21.31 5.92 0.83
CA SER A 253 -20.75 6.75 1.92
C SER A 253 -21.75 7.76 2.47
N GLY A 254 -22.87 8.03 1.75
CA GLY A 254 -23.84 9.06 2.08
C GLY A 254 -23.34 10.51 1.99
N ARG A 255 -22.08 10.71 1.57
CA ARG A 255 -21.39 12.00 1.48
C ARG A 255 -20.52 12.08 0.23
N LYS A 256 -19.97 13.25 -0.04
CA LYS A 256 -18.91 13.42 -1.04
C LYS A 256 -17.67 12.62 -0.57
N CYS A 257 -17.29 11.62 -1.34
CA CYS A 257 -16.15 10.76 -1.08
C CYS A 257 -15.51 10.35 -2.41
N ASP A 258 -14.31 10.84 -2.67
CA ASP A 258 -13.57 10.54 -3.90
C ASP A 258 -12.44 9.52 -3.64
N GLN A 259 -12.16 9.19 -2.37
CA GLN A 259 -11.21 8.17 -1.95
C GLN A 259 -11.93 6.85 -1.75
N LEU A 260 -11.55 5.82 -2.49
CA LEU A 260 -12.11 4.49 -2.38
C LEU A 260 -11.44 3.73 -1.22
N TYR A 261 -11.87 4.06 0.00
CA TYR A 261 -11.35 3.40 1.21
C TYR A 261 -11.69 1.91 1.23
N PHE A 262 -10.83 1.16 1.89
CA PHE A 262 -10.91 -0.30 1.99
C PHE A 262 -12.30 -0.78 2.49
N GLU A 263 -12.87 -0.08 3.46
CA GLU A 263 -14.20 -0.37 4.03
C GLU A 263 -15.35 -0.37 3.02
N TYR A 264 -15.20 0.34 1.88
CA TYR A 264 -16.24 0.39 0.83
C TYR A 264 -16.02 -0.62 -0.28
N GLN A 265 -14.82 -1.16 -0.44
CA GLN A 265 -14.42 -1.89 -1.65
C GLN A 265 -15.21 -3.17 -1.89
N VAL A 266 -15.44 -3.98 -0.84
CA VAL A 266 -16.22 -5.23 -0.95
C VAL A 266 -17.66 -4.92 -1.35
N ARG A 267 -18.32 -4.00 -0.63
CA ARG A 267 -19.68 -3.55 -0.92
C ARG A 267 -19.79 -2.91 -2.31
N MET A 268 -18.74 -2.22 -2.73
CA MET A 268 -18.63 -1.63 -4.07
C MET A 268 -18.62 -2.73 -5.12
N ALA A 269 -17.75 -3.73 -5.00
CA ALA A 269 -17.65 -4.84 -5.94
C ALA A 269 -19.01 -5.56 -6.11
N GLU A 270 -19.67 -5.90 -5.01
CA GLU A 270 -20.99 -6.55 -5.02
C GLU A 270 -22.03 -5.66 -5.70
N SER A 271 -22.10 -4.37 -5.36
CA SER A 271 -23.07 -3.42 -5.93
C SER A 271 -22.84 -3.12 -7.40
N MET A 272 -21.62 -3.32 -7.89
CA MET A 272 -21.23 -3.20 -9.31
C MET A 272 -21.42 -4.53 -10.07
N GLY A 273 -21.89 -5.59 -9.40
CA GLY A 273 -22.21 -6.88 -10.02
C GLY A 273 -21.02 -7.83 -10.18
N PHE A 274 -19.88 -7.53 -9.57
CA PHE A 274 -18.75 -8.45 -9.56
C PHE A 274 -19.01 -9.65 -8.66
N ARG A 275 -18.52 -10.81 -9.06
CA ARG A 275 -18.65 -12.07 -8.34
C ARG A 275 -17.31 -12.78 -8.30
N GLU A 276 -17.15 -13.66 -7.34
CA GLU A 276 -16.00 -14.57 -7.28
C GLU A 276 -16.00 -15.50 -8.51
N GLU A 277 -14.85 -15.64 -9.14
CA GLU A 277 -14.64 -16.48 -10.31
C GLU A 277 -13.19 -16.91 -10.41
N GLU A 278 -12.94 -18.16 -10.76
CA GLU A 278 -11.60 -18.74 -10.92
C GLU A 278 -10.67 -18.54 -9.70
N GLY A 279 -11.24 -18.52 -8.49
CA GLY A 279 -10.50 -18.33 -7.24
C GLY A 279 -10.03 -16.89 -6.99
N GLN A 280 -10.57 -15.92 -7.74
CA GLN A 280 -10.42 -14.49 -7.49
C GLN A 280 -11.66 -13.93 -6.80
N GLN A 281 -11.47 -13.20 -5.73
CA GLN A 281 -12.56 -12.52 -5.02
C GLN A 281 -13.22 -11.45 -5.91
N ALA A 282 -14.50 -11.20 -5.68
CA ALA A 282 -15.25 -10.16 -6.41
C ALA A 282 -14.55 -8.79 -6.34
N VAL A 283 -13.99 -8.45 -5.19
CA VAL A 283 -13.27 -7.19 -4.96
C VAL A 283 -11.95 -7.11 -5.73
N GLU A 284 -11.21 -8.20 -5.85
CA GLU A 284 -9.97 -8.25 -6.64
C GLU A 284 -10.25 -8.01 -8.13
N ARG A 285 -11.29 -8.65 -8.65
CA ARG A 285 -11.74 -8.45 -10.03
C ARG A 285 -12.22 -7.03 -10.29
N PHE A 286 -13.00 -6.47 -9.38
CA PHE A 286 -13.44 -5.07 -9.44
C PHE A 286 -12.27 -4.10 -9.49
N LEU A 287 -11.32 -4.22 -8.56
CA LEU A 287 -10.15 -3.35 -8.50
C LEU A 287 -9.24 -3.53 -9.73
N ALA A 288 -9.09 -4.75 -10.25
CA ALA A 288 -8.32 -5.00 -11.47
C ALA A 288 -8.90 -4.23 -12.67
N VAL A 289 -10.23 -4.21 -12.82
CA VAL A 289 -10.90 -3.44 -13.87
C VAL A 289 -10.74 -1.94 -13.65
N LEU A 290 -10.95 -1.46 -12.41
CA LEU A 290 -10.78 -0.05 -12.07
C LEU A 290 -9.37 0.44 -12.35
N HIS A 291 -8.36 -0.28 -11.90
CA HIS A 291 -6.95 0.07 -12.13
C HIS A 291 -6.58 0.04 -13.61
N SER A 292 -7.12 -0.90 -14.39
CA SER A 292 -6.91 -0.94 -15.84
C SER A 292 -7.44 0.33 -16.52
N HIS A 293 -8.62 0.79 -16.13
CA HIS A 293 -9.20 2.03 -16.64
C HIS A 293 -8.40 3.27 -16.20
N MET A 294 -7.99 3.34 -14.93
CA MET A 294 -7.18 4.44 -14.43
C MET A 294 -5.80 4.48 -15.09
N GLU A 295 -5.17 3.33 -15.28
CA GLU A 295 -3.87 3.25 -16.00
C GLU A 295 -4.01 3.75 -17.44
N PHE A 296 -5.08 3.41 -18.12
CA PHE A 296 -5.33 3.91 -19.47
C PHE A 296 -5.47 5.43 -19.52
N VAL A 297 -6.24 6.03 -18.60
CA VAL A 297 -6.40 7.48 -18.49
C VAL A 297 -5.05 8.15 -18.18
N LYS A 298 -4.27 7.60 -17.27
CA LYS A 298 -2.92 8.04 -16.93
C LYS A 298 -2.01 8.07 -18.16
N GLN A 299 -1.97 6.96 -18.91
CA GLN A 299 -1.10 6.85 -20.09
C GLN A 299 -1.46 7.88 -21.14
N LEU A 300 -2.74 8.12 -21.39
CA LEU A 300 -3.19 9.18 -22.29
C LEU A 300 -2.80 10.56 -21.78
N HIS A 301 -3.03 10.85 -20.50
CA HIS A 301 -2.69 12.12 -19.87
C HIS A 301 -1.20 12.45 -20.02
N LEU A 302 -0.32 11.52 -19.58
CA LEU A 302 1.12 11.74 -19.60
C LEU A 302 1.65 11.87 -21.03
N THR A 303 1.17 11.03 -21.94
CA THR A 303 1.60 11.07 -23.34
C THR A 303 1.14 12.36 -24.02
N PHE A 304 -0.08 12.80 -23.72
CA PHE A 304 -0.62 14.05 -24.28
C PHE A 304 0.11 15.28 -23.74
N LEU A 305 0.40 15.32 -22.44
CA LEU A 305 1.21 16.41 -21.86
C LEU A 305 2.62 16.48 -22.50
N ASN A 306 3.27 15.35 -22.70
CA ASN A 306 4.56 15.31 -23.37
C ASN A 306 4.49 15.81 -24.83
N LYS A 307 3.39 15.54 -25.53
CA LYS A 307 3.14 16.06 -26.89
C LYS A 307 2.96 17.57 -26.90
N VAL A 308 2.26 18.12 -25.92
CA VAL A 308 1.91 19.54 -25.88
C VAL A 308 3.03 20.40 -25.30
N LEU A 309 3.75 19.90 -24.32
CA LEU A 309 4.91 20.52 -23.67
C LEU A 309 6.16 19.65 -23.83
N PRO A 310 6.65 19.47 -25.04
CA PRO A 310 7.82 18.63 -25.25
C PRO A 310 9.05 19.25 -24.58
N LYS A 311 9.79 18.40 -23.86
CA LYS A 311 11.07 18.82 -23.26
C LYS A 311 12.04 19.26 -24.38
N PRO A 312 12.90 20.28 -24.11
CA PRO A 312 13.93 20.65 -25.10
C PRO A 312 14.83 19.45 -25.38
N LEU A 313 14.93 19.05 -26.65
CA LEU A 313 15.88 18.03 -27.08
C LEU A 313 17.29 18.52 -26.75
N ARG A 314 18.03 17.75 -25.97
CA ARG A 314 19.47 17.95 -25.88
C ARG A 314 20.06 17.49 -27.25
N PRO A 315 20.70 18.37 -28.02
CA PRO A 315 21.21 18.02 -29.36
C PRO A 315 22.10 16.78 -29.38
N PHE A 316 22.78 16.51 -28.27
CA PHE A 316 23.63 15.38 -28.03
C PHE A 316 22.88 14.02 -28.06
N LEU A 317 21.58 13.97 -27.68
CA LEU A 317 20.80 12.73 -27.70
C LEU A 317 20.45 12.28 -29.12
N ALA A 318 20.13 13.22 -30.01
CA ALA A 318 19.87 12.90 -31.42
C ALA A 318 21.10 12.33 -32.12
N TYR A 319 22.32 12.78 -31.74
CA TYR A 319 23.57 12.29 -32.30
C TYR A 319 23.97 10.87 -31.76
N ARG A 320 23.55 10.51 -30.56
CA ARG A 320 23.83 9.19 -29.98
C ARG A 320 22.99 8.07 -30.56
N MET A 321 21.84 8.36 -31.15
CA MET A 321 20.97 7.34 -31.75
C MET A 321 21.44 6.97 -33.14
N ARG A 322 22.00 5.80 -33.30
CA ARG A 322 22.46 5.24 -34.58
C ARG A 322 21.64 4.00 -34.99
N VAL A 323 20.45 3.83 -34.50
CA VAL A 323 19.62 2.68 -34.88
C VAL A 323 18.77 3.08 -36.07
N ARG A 324 19.11 2.51 -37.21
CA ARG A 324 18.35 2.70 -38.47
C ARG A 324 16.90 2.25 -38.27
N GLY A 325 15.96 3.07 -38.70
CA GLY A 325 14.52 2.80 -38.56
C GLY A 325 13.85 3.46 -37.32
N LEU A 326 14.67 4.05 -36.43
CA LEU A 326 14.15 4.78 -35.26
C LEU A 326 14.49 6.27 -35.34
N LYS A 327 13.54 7.14 -34.96
CA LYS A 327 13.72 8.61 -34.89
C LYS A 327 13.55 9.13 -33.46
N VAL A 328 14.35 10.13 -33.10
CA VAL A 328 14.17 10.94 -31.91
C VAL A 328 13.40 12.21 -32.27
N SER A 329 12.29 12.44 -31.60
CA SER A 329 11.51 13.65 -31.71
C SER A 329 11.49 14.40 -30.38
N ARG A 330 10.88 15.60 -30.37
CA ARG A 330 10.63 16.33 -29.11
C ARG A 330 9.61 15.63 -28.21
N GLU A 331 8.79 14.76 -28.76
CA GLU A 331 7.73 14.03 -28.06
C GLU A 331 8.26 12.69 -27.47
N GLY A 332 9.41 12.21 -27.95
CA GLY A 332 10.01 10.96 -27.56
C GLY A 332 10.57 10.16 -28.74
N LEU A 333 10.69 8.87 -28.55
CA LEU A 333 11.14 7.90 -29.57
C LEU A 333 9.98 7.44 -30.44
N GLY A 334 10.25 7.34 -31.74
CA GLY A 334 9.30 6.83 -32.74
C GLY A 334 9.99 6.03 -33.81
N PHE A 335 9.21 5.43 -34.72
CA PHE A 335 9.69 4.76 -35.91
C PHE A 335 9.85 5.77 -37.04
N GLU A 336 10.90 5.65 -37.87
CA GLU A 336 11.09 6.51 -39.05
C GLU A 336 9.98 6.27 -40.07
N GLU A 337 9.73 5.00 -40.37
CA GLU A 337 8.68 4.55 -41.28
C GLU A 337 7.91 3.39 -40.64
N PRO A 338 6.57 3.52 -40.44
CA PRO A 338 5.76 2.45 -39.87
C PRO A 338 5.90 1.12 -40.61
N ASP A 339 5.98 1.14 -41.94
CA ASP A 339 6.12 -0.07 -42.77
C ASP A 339 7.45 -0.78 -42.58
N SER A 340 8.45 -0.13 -42.03
CA SER A 340 9.76 -0.73 -41.76
C SER A 340 9.70 -1.87 -40.77
N ILE A 341 8.71 -1.91 -39.89
CA ILE A 341 8.54 -2.94 -38.88
C ILE A 341 8.22 -4.30 -39.50
N SER A 342 7.38 -4.33 -40.54
CA SER A 342 7.06 -5.57 -41.25
C SER A 342 8.29 -6.18 -41.89
N ARG A 343 9.27 -5.36 -42.30
CA ARG A 343 10.56 -5.80 -42.87
C ARG A 343 11.63 -6.13 -41.81
N SER A 344 11.53 -5.47 -40.65
CA SER A 344 12.52 -5.60 -39.56
C SER A 344 11.84 -5.63 -38.22
N PRO A 345 11.14 -6.73 -37.85
CA PRO A 345 10.37 -6.81 -36.59
C PRO A 345 11.21 -6.56 -35.33
N GLN A 346 12.55 -6.80 -35.39
CA GLN A 346 13.47 -6.54 -34.29
C GLN A 346 13.45 -5.06 -33.82
N LEU A 347 12.96 -4.13 -34.66
CA LEU A 347 12.74 -2.72 -34.25
C LEU A 347 11.77 -2.60 -33.10
N LEU A 348 10.81 -3.54 -32.94
CA LEU A 348 9.88 -3.58 -31.82
C LEU A 348 10.61 -3.73 -30.46
N MET A 349 11.73 -4.43 -30.41
CA MET A 349 12.55 -4.52 -29.19
C MET A 349 13.55 -3.38 -29.09
N LYS A 350 14.15 -3.00 -30.20
CA LYS A 350 15.16 -1.94 -30.27
C LYS A 350 14.64 -0.60 -29.79
N ILE A 351 13.37 -0.28 -30.02
CA ILE A 351 12.80 1.00 -29.57
C ILE A 351 12.76 1.07 -28.02
N PHE A 352 12.43 -0.02 -27.32
CA PHE A 352 12.45 -0.08 -25.85
C PHE A 352 13.87 -0.06 -25.29
N GLU A 353 14.79 -0.77 -25.92
CA GLU A 353 16.21 -0.72 -25.57
C GLU A 353 16.76 0.70 -25.67
N GLN A 354 16.45 1.42 -26.75
CA GLN A 354 16.87 2.81 -26.92
C GLN A 354 16.12 3.76 -25.95
N SER A 355 14.86 3.49 -25.64
CA SER A 355 14.11 4.22 -24.63
C SER A 355 14.82 4.16 -23.27
N GLY A 356 15.25 2.97 -22.89
CA GLY A 356 15.99 2.76 -21.63
C GLY A 356 17.36 3.45 -21.60
N LEU A 357 18.10 3.39 -22.68
CA LEU A 357 19.45 3.97 -22.79
C LEU A 357 19.42 5.51 -22.83
N LEU A 358 18.41 6.08 -23.49
CA LEU A 358 18.30 7.53 -23.70
C LEU A 358 17.46 8.23 -22.63
N GLY A 359 16.71 7.47 -21.83
CA GLY A 359 15.74 8.01 -20.86
C GLY A 359 14.59 8.78 -21.54
N LEU A 360 14.22 8.38 -22.77
CA LEU A 360 13.14 9.00 -23.52
C LEU A 360 11.93 8.07 -23.61
N PRO A 361 10.69 8.57 -23.37
CA PRO A 361 9.48 7.76 -23.54
C PRO A 361 9.22 7.48 -25.04
N LEU A 362 8.40 6.48 -25.33
CA LEU A 362 7.87 6.27 -26.66
C LEU A 362 6.78 7.32 -26.96
N THR A 363 6.72 7.75 -28.24
CA THR A 363 5.61 8.58 -28.72
C THR A 363 4.30 7.78 -28.72
N LEU A 364 3.16 8.48 -28.67
CA LEU A 364 1.84 7.83 -28.75
C LEU A 364 1.69 6.99 -30.03
N GLU A 365 2.17 7.53 -31.15
CA GLU A 365 2.21 6.83 -32.42
C GLU A 365 3.02 5.54 -32.35
N ALA A 366 4.21 5.59 -31.72
CA ALA A 366 5.06 4.42 -31.56
C ALA A 366 4.40 3.34 -30.69
N LYS A 367 3.74 3.73 -29.59
CA LYS A 367 2.99 2.80 -28.74
C LYS A 367 1.84 2.13 -29.51
N ARG A 368 1.14 2.89 -30.36
CA ARG A 368 0.09 2.34 -31.24
C ARG A 368 0.64 1.33 -32.23
N ILE A 369 1.71 1.70 -32.93
CA ILE A 369 2.36 0.83 -33.91
C ILE A 369 2.85 -0.48 -33.24
N VAL A 370 3.42 -0.39 -32.03
CA VAL A 370 3.81 -1.60 -31.26
C VAL A 370 2.60 -2.50 -31.01
N ARG A 371 1.47 -1.94 -30.52
CA ARG A 371 0.26 -2.73 -30.27
C ARG A 371 -0.30 -3.39 -31.53
N GLU A 372 -0.37 -2.66 -32.63
CA GLU A 372 -0.83 -3.17 -33.92
C GLU A 372 0.08 -4.24 -34.52
N SER A 373 1.37 -4.21 -34.15
CA SER A 373 2.42 -5.12 -34.64
C SER A 373 2.65 -6.33 -33.74
N LEU A 374 1.91 -6.53 -32.65
CA LEU A 374 2.10 -7.67 -31.73
C LEU A 374 1.97 -9.03 -32.44
N GLY A 375 1.17 -9.12 -33.50
CA GLY A 375 1.07 -10.32 -34.33
C GLY A 375 2.38 -10.76 -34.99
N LEU A 376 3.38 -9.87 -35.08
CA LEU A 376 4.71 -10.21 -35.60
C LEU A 376 5.61 -10.84 -34.52
N VAL A 377 5.22 -10.82 -33.25
CA VAL A 377 5.98 -11.38 -32.13
C VAL A 377 5.63 -12.88 -31.98
N ASP A 378 5.93 -13.65 -32.95
CA ASP A 378 5.71 -15.09 -32.97
C ASP A 378 6.83 -15.86 -32.22
N ARG A 379 6.80 -17.19 -32.28
CA ARG A 379 7.83 -18.05 -31.68
C ARG A 379 9.22 -17.79 -32.24
N ASN A 380 9.32 -17.57 -33.56
CA ASN A 380 10.62 -17.34 -34.23
C ASN A 380 11.20 -15.99 -33.78
N PHE A 381 10.36 -14.97 -33.66
CA PHE A 381 10.78 -13.68 -33.12
C PHE A 381 11.33 -13.84 -31.70
N ARG A 382 10.61 -14.53 -30.80
CA ARG A 382 11.02 -14.73 -29.41
C ARG A 382 12.37 -15.45 -29.26
N LEU A 383 12.63 -16.41 -30.15
CA LEU A 383 13.87 -17.18 -30.18
C LEU A 383 14.99 -16.52 -31.01
N SER A 384 14.76 -15.33 -31.59
CA SER A 384 15.80 -14.63 -32.36
C SER A 384 16.95 -14.20 -31.44
N PRO A 385 18.22 -14.33 -31.92
CA PRO A 385 19.42 -14.12 -31.10
C PRO A 385 19.56 -12.72 -30.48
N GLY A 386 18.79 -11.73 -30.97
CA GLY A 386 18.82 -10.34 -30.44
C GLY A 386 17.85 -10.02 -29.32
N ILE A 387 16.83 -10.86 -29.05
CA ILE A 387 15.73 -10.54 -28.14
C ILE A 387 16.17 -10.64 -26.69
N VAL A 388 16.74 -11.78 -26.28
CA VAL A 388 17.21 -11.97 -24.89
C VAL A 388 18.29 -10.93 -24.52
N PRO A 389 19.32 -10.66 -25.38
CA PRO A 389 20.25 -9.57 -25.10
C PRO A 389 19.61 -8.19 -25.01
N SER A 390 18.54 -7.92 -25.78
CA SER A 390 17.80 -6.64 -25.65
C SER A 390 17.03 -6.54 -24.34
N LEU A 391 16.32 -7.60 -23.93
CA LEU A 391 15.65 -7.68 -22.63
C LEU A 391 16.66 -7.51 -21.47
N ARG A 392 17.79 -8.18 -21.54
CA ARG A 392 18.88 -8.05 -20.59
C ARG A 392 19.35 -6.60 -20.46
N ARG A 393 19.60 -5.91 -21.58
CA ARG A 393 20.02 -4.51 -21.56
C ARG A 393 18.95 -3.59 -20.94
N ILE A 394 17.67 -3.86 -21.23
CA ILE A 394 16.56 -3.12 -20.62
C ILE A 394 16.55 -3.33 -19.11
N LEU A 395 16.64 -4.58 -18.66
CA LEU A 395 16.54 -4.92 -17.25
C LEU A 395 17.79 -4.46 -16.46
N VAL A 396 18.99 -4.75 -16.97
CA VAL A 396 20.25 -4.56 -16.24
C VAL A 396 20.82 -3.16 -16.45
N ASP A 397 20.93 -2.71 -17.71
CA ASP A 397 21.71 -1.54 -18.08
C ASP A 397 20.87 -0.25 -18.09
N SER A 398 19.53 -0.36 -18.25
CA SER A 398 18.67 0.83 -18.30
C SER A 398 18.58 1.51 -16.91
N PRO A 399 18.88 2.82 -16.81
CA PRO A 399 18.65 3.57 -15.57
C PRO A 399 17.17 3.66 -15.18
N ASN A 400 16.26 3.62 -16.16
CA ASN A 400 14.80 3.69 -15.99
C ASN A 400 14.15 2.35 -16.40
N ALA A 401 14.58 1.25 -15.81
CA ALA A 401 14.02 -0.06 -16.11
C ALA A 401 12.52 -0.12 -15.79
N LEU A 402 12.10 0.44 -14.66
CA LEU A 402 10.68 0.53 -14.26
C LEU A 402 9.83 1.15 -15.36
N GLY A 403 10.21 2.33 -15.87
CA GLY A 403 9.43 3.04 -16.88
C GLY A 403 9.36 2.27 -18.19
N VAL A 404 10.48 1.68 -18.65
CA VAL A 404 10.51 0.93 -19.91
C VAL A 404 9.71 -0.36 -19.81
N LEU A 405 9.90 -1.14 -18.76
CA LEU A 405 9.15 -2.39 -18.54
C LEU A 405 7.65 -2.13 -18.35
N SER A 406 7.28 -1.04 -17.67
CA SER A 406 5.89 -0.61 -17.58
C SER A 406 5.30 -0.26 -18.96
N GLU A 407 6.05 0.43 -19.83
CA GLU A 407 5.62 0.67 -21.21
C GLU A 407 5.51 -0.64 -22.03
N MET A 408 6.41 -1.59 -21.78
CA MET A 408 6.34 -2.91 -22.42
C MET A 408 5.13 -3.73 -21.96
N PHE A 409 4.74 -3.66 -20.69
CA PHE A 409 3.49 -4.25 -20.20
C PHE A 409 2.27 -3.55 -20.83
N THR A 410 2.24 -2.23 -20.80
CA THR A 410 1.10 -1.43 -21.31
C THR A 410 0.87 -1.58 -22.82
N THR A 411 1.95 -1.76 -23.59
CA THR A 411 1.84 -2.03 -25.02
C THR A 411 1.54 -3.49 -25.35
N GLY A 412 1.63 -4.38 -24.36
CA GLY A 412 1.40 -5.81 -24.51
C GLY A 412 2.59 -6.61 -25.05
N ILE A 413 3.71 -5.94 -25.41
CA ILE A 413 4.85 -6.64 -26.00
C ILE A 413 5.54 -7.58 -25.02
N LEU A 414 5.62 -7.20 -23.72
CA LEU A 414 6.28 -8.04 -22.71
C LEU A 414 5.54 -9.36 -22.48
N VAL A 415 4.22 -9.31 -22.39
CA VAL A 415 3.38 -10.51 -22.24
C VAL A 415 3.26 -11.33 -23.52
N THR A 416 3.54 -10.73 -24.69
CA THR A 416 3.63 -11.47 -25.95
C THR A 416 4.99 -12.17 -26.08
N LEU A 417 6.04 -11.56 -25.55
CA LEU A 417 7.39 -12.15 -25.46
C LEU A 417 7.46 -13.27 -24.44
N ILE A 418 6.84 -13.07 -23.27
CA ILE A 418 6.84 -13.97 -22.12
C ILE A 418 5.37 -14.19 -21.73
N PRO A 419 4.67 -15.13 -22.38
CA PRO A 419 3.22 -15.37 -22.16
C PRO A 419 2.87 -15.74 -20.72
N GLU A 420 3.82 -16.31 -19.99
CA GLU A 420 3.70 -16.73 -18.60
C GLU A 420 3.45 -15.53 -17.65
N LEU A 421 3.78 -14.31 -18.09
CA LEU A 421 3.46 -13.09 -17.33
C LEU A 421 2.02 -12.61 -17.52
N LYS A 422 1.24 -13.22 -18.43
CA LYS A 422 -0.11 -12.76 -18.75
C LYS A 422 -1.06 -12.86 -17.55
N GLY A 423 -0.98 -13.95 -16.80
CA GLY A 423 -1.87 -14.21 -15.67
C GLY A 423 -1.69 -13.30 -14.45
N ILE A 424 -0.56 -12.58 -14.39
CA ILE A 424 -0.29 -11.63 -13.30
C ILE A 424 -0.56 -10.16 -13.66
N VAL A 425 -0.88 -9.87 -14.93
CA VAL A 425 -1.18 -8.49 -15.35
C VAL A 425 -2.49 -8.04 -14.72
N ASN A 426 -2.46 -6.88 -14.07
CA ASN A 426 -3.57 -6.30 -13.33
C ASN A 426 -4.16 -7.22 -12.24
N ARG A 427 -3.48 -8.32 -11.90
CA ARG A 427 -3.91 -9.18 -10.81
C ARG A 427 -3.68 -8.47 -9.49
N ILE A 428 -4.74 -8.33 -8.70
CA ILE A 428 -4.72 -7.73 -7.38
C ILE A 428 -4.74 -8.83 -6.35
N GLN A 429 -3.90 -8.69 -5.36
CA GLN A 429 -3.99 -9.43 -4.11
C GLN A 429 -4.67 -8.51 -3.11
N TYR A 430 -5.90 -8.88 -2.73
CA TYR A 430 -6.71 -8.06 -1.83
C TYR A 430 -6.28 -8.29 -0.39
N ASP A 431 -5.23 -7.58 0.00
CA ASP A 431 -4.77 -7.48 1.36
C ASP A 431 -4.22 -6.06 1.62
N GLU A 432 -4.09 -5.68 2.88
CA GLU A 432 -3.64 -4.33 3.23
C GLU A 432 -2.11 -4.12 3.08
N TYR A 433 -1.32 -5.14 2.70
CA TYR A 433 0.12 -5.02 2.53
C TYR A 433 0.52 -4.63 1.12
N HIS A 434 -0.15 -5.21 0.10
CA HIS A 434 0.21 -5.01 -1.28
C HIS A 434 -0.39 -3.72 -1.82
N HIS A 435 0.43 -2.70 -1.97
CA HIS A 435 0.00 -1.42 -2.52
C HIS A 435 -0.25 -1.46 -4.03
N TYR A 436 0.25 -2.49 -4.72
CA TYR A 436 0.27 -2.57 -6.18
C TYR A 436 -0.24 -3.93 -6.69
N PRO A 437 -0.81 -3.99 -7.91
CA PRO A 437 -1.01 -5.26 -8.61
C PRO A 437 0.31 -6.01 -8.77
N VAL A 438 0.23 -7.34 -8.89
CA VAL A 438 1.40 -8.23 -8.92
C VAL A 438 2.44 -7.76 -9.94
N HIS A 439 2.06 -7.50 -11.20
CA HIS A 439 3.02 -7.07 -12.23
C HIS A 439 3.73 -5.76 -11.90
N THR A 440 3.03 -4.80 -11.28
CA THR A 440 3.62 -3.51 -10.87
C THR A 440 4.52 -3.69 -9.66
N HIS A 441 4.15 -4.54 -8.71
CA HIS A 441 4.98 -4.93 -7.58
C HIS A 441 6.32 -5.53 -8.02
N LEU A 442 6.31 -6.43 -9.01
CA LEU A 442 7.55 -6.98 -9.61
C LEU A 442 8.46 -5.88 -10.15
N LEU A 443 7.89 -4.90 -10.85
CA LEU A 443 8.66 -3.78 -11.40
C LEU A 443 9.26 -2.88 -10.31
N HIS A 444 8.52 -2.63 -9.25
CA HIS A 444 9.03 -1.87 -8.10
C HIS A 444 10.14 -2.62 -7.38
N THR A 445 10.02 -3.94 -7.21
CA THR A 445 11.08 -4.79 -6.64
C THR A 445 12.37 -4.69 -7.46
N VAL A 446 12.28 -4.74 -8.79
CA VAL A 446 13.42 -4.53 -9.69
C VAL A 446 14.04 -3.14 -9.50
N GLN A 447 13.21 -2.08 -9.43
CA GLN A 447 13.71 -0.71 -9.28
C GLN A 447 14.40 -0.50 -7.94
N ILE A 448 13.83 -1.01 -6.85
CA ILE A 448 14.42 -0.91 -5.50
C ILE A 448 15.80 -1.56 -5.47
N LEU A 449 15.98 -2.75 -6.08
CA LEU A 449 17.30 -3.38 -6.19
C LEU A 449 18.30 -2.53 -6.97
N LYS A 450 17.85 -1.86 -8.03
CA LYS A 450 18.70 -0.95 -8.82
C LYS A 450 19.07 0.31 -8.03
N ASP A 451 18.13 0.85 -7.25
CA ASP A 451 18.36 2.03 -6.43
C ASP A 451 19.32 1.77 -5.26
N MET A 452 19.37 0.52 -4.74
CA MET A 452 20.36 0.11 -3.75
C MET A 452 21.81 0.21 -4.28
N ARG A 453 22.01 0.20 -5.59
CA ARG A 453 23.33 0.37 -6.23
C ARG A 453 23.82 1.81 -6.24
N THR A 454 22.90 2.76 -6.20
CA THR A 454 23.21 4.20 -6.17
C THR A 454 22.76 4.76 -4.83
N PRO A 455 23.59 4.67 -3.76
CA PRO A 455 23.19 5.17 -2.45
C PRO A 455 22.91 6.67 -2.55
N ALA A 456 21.82 7.10 -1.90
CA ALA A 456 21.55 8.52 -1.69
C ALA A 456 22.75 9.16 -0.99
N GLU A 457 23.05 10.42 -1.29
CA GLU A 457 24.20 11.17 -0.77
C GLU A 457 24.38 11.11 0.75
N ASN A 458 23.35 10.72 1.50
CA ASN A 458 23.32 10.66 2.96
C ASN A 458 23.61 9.26 3.57
N SER A 459 23.84 8.21 2.79
CA SER A 459 24.12 6.87 3.34
C SER A 459 24.99 6.01 2.41
N PRO A 460 26.26 6.39 2.16
CA PRO A 460 27.15 5.64 1.27
C PRO A 460 27.55 4.26 1.80
N ASP A 461 27.28 3.95 3.06
CA ASP A 461 27.77 2.76 3.79
C ASP A 461 26.64 1.79 4.22
N SER A 462 25.52 1.75 3.50
CA SER A 462 24.47 0.79 3.85
C SER A 462 24.94 -0.66 3.66
N LEU A 463 24.47 -1.56 4.52
CA LEU A 463 24.79 -2.99 4.44
C LEU A 463 24.39 -3.57 3.06
N GLU A 464 23.23 -3.14 2.57
CA GLU A 464 22.66 -3.57 1.29
C GLU A 464 23.56 -3.20 0.10
N ALA A 465 24.06 -1.95 0.09
CA ALA A 465 24.97 -1.48 -0.95
C ALA A 465 26.33 -2.25 -0.92
N ARG A 466 26.81 -2.56 0.26
CA ARG A 466 28.05 -3.36 0.44
C ARG A 466 27.84 -4.80 -0.04
N ILE A 467 26.74 -5.45 0.38
CA ILE A 467 26.40 -6.81 -0.07
C ILE A 467 26.25 -6.84 -1.60
N LEU A 468 25.59 -5.82 -2.17
CA LEU A 468 25.41 -5.71 -3.61
C LEU A 468 26.74 -5.56 -4.36
N GLY A 469 27.70 -4.85 -3.77
CA GLY A 469 29.07 -4.71 -4.31
C GLY A 469 29.90 -6.02 -4.28
N GLU A 470 29.56 -6.94 -3.40
CA GLU A 470 30.24 -8.24 -3.25
C GLU A 470 29.68 -9.34 -4.17
N ILE A 471 28.49 -9.16 -4.76
CA ILE A 471 27.85 -10.14 -5.64
C ILE A 471 28.51 -10.06 -7.03
N ALA A 472 28.93 -11.20 -7.56
CA ALA A 472 29.62 -11.30 -8.84
C ALA A 472 28.78 -10.88 -10.06
N GLY A 473 27.45 -10.80 -9.95
CA GLY A 473 26.55 -10.37 -11.01
C GLY A 473 25.16 -10.05 -10.50
N LEU A 474 24.62 -8.91 -10.93
CA LEU A 474 23.27 -8.44 -10.53
C LEU A 474 22.16 -9.09 -11.39
N GLU A 475 22.51 -9.60 -12.57
CA GLU A 475 21.55 -10.09 -13.56
C GLU A 475 20.61 -11.18 -13.04
N PRO A 476 21.08 -12.28 -12.42
CA PRO A 476 20.19 -13.31 -11.88
C PRO A 476 19.22 -12.78 -10.81
N LEU A 477 19.69 -11.86 -9.98
CA LEU A 477 18.87 -11.23 -8.93
C LEU A 477 17.76 -10.36 -9.52
N LEU A 478 18.04 -9.56 -10.56
CA LEU A 478 17.02 -8.74 -11.23
C LEU A 478 16.00 -9.60 -11.98
N TRP A 479 16.42 -10.70 -12.60
CA TRP A 479 15.50 -11.66 -13.20
C TRP A 479 14.62 -12.33 -12.13
N ALA A 480 15.20 -12.75 -11.02
CA ALA A 480 14.44 -13.30 -9.91
C ALA A 480 13.42 -12.27 -9.37
N ALA A 481 13.79 -11.00 -9.24
CA ALA A 481 12.88 -9.94 -8.84
C ALA A 481 11.71 -9.74 -9.83
N LEU A 482 11.95 -9.88 -11.13
CA LEU A 482 10.90 -9.78 -12.15
C LEU A 482 9.96 -11.00 -12.16
N PHE A 483 10.38 -12.14 -11.60
CA PHE A 483 9.64 -13.40 -11.67
C PHE A 483 9.19 -13.96 -10.30
N HIS A 484 9.58 -13.38 -9.14
CA HIS A 484 9.38 -14.02 -7.84
C HIS A 484 7.92 -14.37 -7.55
N ASP A 485 7.00 -13.60 -8.06
CA ASP A 485 5.56 -13.75 -7.88
C ASP A 485 4.80 -14.22 -9.13
N VAL A 486 5.50 -14.68 -10.18
CA VAL A 486 4.86 -15.16 -11.41
C VAL A 486 3.86 -16.29 -11.15
N GLY A 487 4.12 -17.12 -10.13
CA GLY A 487 3.24 -18.23 -9.73
C GLY A 487 1.93 -17.81 -9.07
N LYS A 488 1.71 -16.53 -8.83
CA LYS A 488 0.43 -15.99 -8.31
C LYS A 488 -0.71 -16.02 -9.34
N GLU A 489 -0.44 -16.44 -10.58
CA GLU A 489 -1.48 -16.66 -11.59
C GLU A 489 -2.54 -17.67 -11.11
N GLY A 490 -2.15 -18.72 -10.39
CA GLY A 490 -3.06 -19.73 -9.84
C GLY A 490 -3.60 -19.37 -8.45
N SER A 491 -4.71 -19.97 -8.06
CA SER A 491 -5.21 -19.94 -6.68
C SER A 491 -4.39 -20.86 -5.77
N GLY A 492 -4.18 -20.48 -4.50
CA GLY A 492 -3.59 -21.31 -3.45
C GLY A 492 -2.23 -20.85 -2.93
N GLN A 493 -1.80 -21.48 -1.82
CA GLN A 493 -0.65 -21.04 -1.02
C GLN A 493 0.73 -21.37 -1.62
N ASP A 494 0.83 -22.15 -2.71
CA ASP A 494 2.09 -22.67 -3.25
C ASP A 494 2.62 -21.89 -4.46
N HIS A 495 2.40 -20.56 -4.49
CA HIS A 495 2.82 -19.74 -5.62
C HIS A 495 4.34 -19.70 -5.82
N ALA A 496 5.14 -19.84 -4.76
CA ALA A 496 6.59 -19.81 -4.84
C ALA A 496 7.15 -21.03 -5.60
N ASN A 497 6.65 -22.23 -5.34
CA ASN A 497 7.06 -23.44 -6.06
C ASN A 497 6.59 -23.41 -7.52
N ARG A 498 5.32 -23.05 -7.78
CA ARG A 498 4.82 -22.85 -9.16
C ARG A 498 5.63 -21.79 -9.90
N GLY A 499 5.91 -20.68 -9.24
CA GLY A 499 6.74 -19.61 -9.80
C GLY A 499 8.12 -20.08 -10.20
N ALA A 500 8.76 -20.92 -9.39
CA ALA A 500 10.06 -21.49 -9.68
C ALA A 500 10.02 -22.45 -10.89
N GLU A 501 8.98 -23.25 -11.03
CA GLU A 501 8.80 -24.14 -12.19
C GLU A 501 8.56 -23.35 -13.48
N ILE A 502 7.70 -22.35 -13.45
CA ILE A 502 7.47 -21.42 -14.57
C ILE A 502 8.78 -20.75 -14.95
N THR A 503 9.50 -20.20 -13.97
CA THR A 503 10.77 -19.51 -14.15
C THR A 503 11.79 -20.44 -14.84
N ARG A 504 11.96 -21.66 -14.34
CA ARG A 504 12.85 -22.65 -14.94
C ARG A 504 12.52 -22.90 -16.41
N SER A 505 11.24 -23.15 -16.71
CA SER A 505 10.79 -23.40 -18.07
C SER A 505 11.07 -22.22 -19.02
N VAL A 506 10.76 -21.00 -18.57
CA VAL A 506 10.98 -19.77 -19.36
C VAL A 506 12.46 -19.54 -19.66
N PHE A 507 13.33 -19.63 -18.64
CA PHE A 507 14.75 -19.32 -18.81
C PHE A 507 15.49 -20.40 -19.59
N GLN A 508 15.10 -21.69 -19.45
CA GLN A 508 15.59 -22.77 -20.33
C GLN A 508 15.19 -22.52 -21.79
N ALA A 509 13.93 -22.14 -22.05
CA ALA A 509 13.45 -21.82 -23.39
C ALA A 509 14.14 -20.59 -23.98
N MET A 510 14.55 -19.62 -23.15
CA MET A 510 15.33 -18.45 -23.54
C MET A 510 16.82 -18.75 -23.76
N GLY A 511 17.30 -19.98 -23.46
CA GLY A 511 18.67 -20.40 -23.66
C GLY A 511 19.66 -19.87 -22.61
N PHE A 512 19.23 -19.62 -21.39
CA PHE A 512 20.14 -19.29 -20.30
C PHE A 512 20.99 -20.49 -19.88
N PRO A 513 22.21 -20.26 -19.37
CA PRO A 513 23.04 -21.31 -18.80
C PRO A 513 22.35 -21.99 -17.62
N GLU A 514 22.46 -23.32 -17.49
CA GLU A 514 21.78 -24.07 -16.45
C GLU A 514 22.10 -23.58 -15.00
N PRO A 515 23.35 -23.15 -14.67
CA PRO A 515 23.65 -22.58 -13.37
C PRO A 515 22.83 -21.30 -13.05
N ASP A 516 22.62 -20.45 -14.07
CA ASP A 516 21.80 -19.23 -13.90
C ASP A 516 20.32 -19.58 -13.75
N VAL A 517 19.82 -20.57 -14.52
CA VAL A 517 18.45 -21.09 -14.40
C VAL A 517 18.21 -21.66 -13.00
N ASP A 518 19.15 -22.44 -12.47
CA ASP A 518 19.08 -22.99 -11.11
C ASP A 518 19.05 -21.89 -10.05
N LEU A 519 19.93 -20.90 -10.17
CA LEU A 519 20.01 -19.79 -9.23
C LEU A 519 18.74 -18.93 -9.24
N ILE A 520 18.27 -18.51 -10.42
CA ILE A 520 17.05 -17.70 -10.55
C ILE A 520 15.84 -18.47 -10.00
N SER A 521 15.71 -19.75 -10.37
CA SER A 521 14.61 -20.59 -9.89
C SER A 521 14.67 -20.83 -8.37
N PHE A 522 15.87 -20.95 -7.80
CA PHE A 522 16.06 -21.03 -6.35
C PHE A 522 15.62 -19.74 -5.66
N LEU A 523 16.04 -18.58 -6.14
CA LEU A 523 15.66 -17.28 -5.57
C LEU A 523 14.15 -17.07 -5.61
N VAL A 524 13.49 -17.46 -6.71
CA VAL A 524 12.03 -17.40 -6.84
C VAL A 524 11.35 -18.35 -5.87
N ARG A 525 11.82 -19.59 -5.74
CA ARG A 525 11.24 -20.57 -4.82
C ARG A 525 11.33 -20.15 -3.36
N GLU A 526 12.46 -19.62 -2.95
CA GLU A 526 12.78 -19.34 -1.57
C GLU A 526 12.58 -17.86 -1.19
N HIS A 527 11.95 -17.01 -2.04
CA HIS A 527 11.86 -15.56 -1.80
C HIS A 527 11.18 -15.21 -0.46
N LEU A 528 10.26 -16.06 0.04
CA LEU A 528 9.60 -15.89 1.32
C LEU A 528 10.38 -16.52 2.51
N LEU A 529 11.45 -17.28 2.26
CA LEU A 529 12.15 -18.03 3.31
C LEU A 529 12.64 -17.14 4.43
N LEU A 530 13.42 -16.10 4.10
CA LEU A 530 14.05 -15.25 5.12
C LEU A 530 13.04 -14.45 5.90
N VAL A 531 12.04 -13.83 5.25
CA VAL A 531 11.03 -13.03 5.94
C VAL A 531 10.15 -13.90 6.83
N LYS A 532 9.72 -15.09 6.38
CA LYS A 532 8.96 -16.03 7.21
C LYS A 532 9.78 -16.53 8.38
N THR A 533 11.04 -16.91 8.17
CA THR A 533 11.90 -17.37 9.26
C THR A 533 12.14 -16.23 10.27
N ALA A 534 12.45 -15.02 9.81
CA ALA A 534 12.72 -13.89 10.68
C ALA A 534 11.50 -13.45 11.50
N THR A 535 10.29 -13.49 10.92
CA THR A 535 9.08 -12.96 11.56
C THR A 535 8.19 -14.02 12.21
N GLN A 536 8.40 -15.32 11.90
CA GLN A 536 7.52 -16.40 12.33
C GLN A 536 8.26 -17.53 13.06
N ARG A 537 9.59 -17.44 13.21
CA ARG A 537 10.39 -18.44 13.92
C ARG A 537 11.33 -17.77 14.91
N ASP A 538 11.67 -18.50 15.98
CA ASP A 538 12.67 -18.04 16.92
C ASP A 538 14.06 -18.13 16.29
N ILE A 539 14.56 -16.99 15.80
CA ILE A 539 15.90 -16.90 15.20
C ILE A 539 17.03 -17.08 16.22
N HIS A 540 16.71 -17.18 17.51
CA HIS A 540 17.68 -17.54 18.57
C HIS A 540 17.70 -19.07 18.82
N ASP A 541 16.78 -19.84 18.24
CA ASP A 541 16.88 -21.29 18.20
C ASP A 541 17.88 -21.70 17.12
N GLU A 542 18.99 -22.29 17.52
CA GLU A 542 20.05 -22.73 16.60
C GLU A 542 19.51 -23.72 15.54
N LYS A 543 18.57 -24.59 15.89
CA LYS A 543 17.98 -25.53 14.96
C LYS A 543 17.26 -24.80 13.81
N VAL A 544 16.50 -23.76 14.11
CA VAL A 544 15.81 -22.94 13.12
C VAL A 544 16.80 -22.30 12.15
N VAL A 545 17.84 -21.69 12.69
CA VAL A 545 18.87 -21.02 11.87
C VAL A 545 19.63 -22.03 11.00
N VAL A 546 19.96 -23.21 11.56
CA VAL A 546 20.63 -24.28 10.83
C VAL A 546 19.76 -24.83 9.71
N GLN A 547 18.49 -25.10 10.00
CA GLN A 547 17.55 -25.59 8.98
C GLN A 547 17.42 -24.57 7.85
N CYS A 548 17.38 -23.28 8.17
CA CYS A 548 17.39 -22.23 7.18
C CYS A 548 18.71 -22.19 6.40
N ALA A 549 19.87 -22.29 7.08
CA ALA A 549 21.19 -22.28 6.45
C ALA A 549 21.39 -23.46 5.47
N ARG A 550 20.84 -24.64 5.78
CA ARG A 550 20.93 -25.83 4.91
C ARG A 550 20.24 -25.67 3.55
N LYS A 551 19.38 -24.65 3.40
CA LYS A 551 18.76 -24.34 2.10
C LYS A 551 19.72 -23.72 1.09
N PHE A 552 20.81 -23.10 1.57
CA PHE A 552 21.79 -22.41 0.75
C PHE A 552 22.99 -23.31 0.45
N ARG A 553 23.45 -23.27 -0.80
CA ARG A 553 24.67 -23.96 -1.23
C ARG A 553 25.90 -23.07 -1.04
N HIS A 554 25.73 -21.76 -1.25
CA HIS A 554 26.80 -20.77 -1.23
C HIS A 554 26.32 -19.47 -0.56
N VAL A 555 27.27 -18.72 -0.04
CA VAL A 555 27.03 -17.41 0.60
C VAL A 555 26.38 -16.40 -0.37
N ASP A 556 26.70 -16.49 -1.66
CA ASP A 556 26.12 -15.59 -2.67
C ASP A 556 24.62 -15.82 -2.88
N GLU A 557 24.11 -17.05 -2.75
CA GLU A 557 22.67 -17.35 -2.75
C GLU A 557 21.97 -16.65 -1.56
N LEU A 558 22.57 -16.68 -0.38
CA LEU A 558 22.07 -15.99 0.79
C LEU A 558 22.07 -14.46 0.60
N LYS A 559 23.17 -13.90 0.07
CA LYS A 559 23.29 -12.46 -0.21
C LYS A 559 22.21 -12.00 -1.18
N MET A 560 22.03 -12.72 -2.29
CA MET A 560 21.00 -12.40 -3.29
C MET A 560 19.58 -12.55 -2.73
N LEU A 561 19.30 -13.61 -1.97
CA LEU A 561 18.00 -13.81 -1.35
C LEU A 561 17.69 -12.74 -0.29
N TYR A 562 18.68 -12.32 0.48
CA TYR A 562 18.53 -11.24 1.45
C TYR A 562 18.15 -9.91 0.78
N LEU A 563 18.84 -9.54 -0.30
CA LEU A 563 18.52 -8.34 -1.07
C LEU A 563 17.16 -8.42 -1.75
N LEU A 564 16.81 -9.58 -2.30
CA LEU A 564 15.49 -9.81 -2.90
C LEU A 564 14.39 -9.65 -1.85
N THR A 565 14.56 -10.26 -0.67
CA THR A 565 13.59 -10.17 0.43
C THR A 565 13.39 -8.72 0.89
N ILE A 566 14.46 -7.93 1.01
CA ILE A 566 14.35 -6.50 1.36
C ILE A 566 13.60 -5.73 0.28
N ALA A 567 13.94 -5.96 -0.99
CA ALA A 567 13.32 -5.25 -2.11
C ALA A 567 11.84 -5.60 -2.24
N ASP A 568 11.50 -6.86 -2.08
CA ASP A 568 10.13 -7.38 -2.07
C ASP A 568 9.29 -6.76 -0.93
N CYS A 569 9.79 -6.82 0.32
CA CYS A 569 9.10 -6.21 1.47
C CYS A 569 8.90 -4.69 1.29
N LYS A 570 9.91 -3.98 0.77
CA LYS A 570 9.80 -2.53 0.49
C LYS A 570 8.79 -2.25 -0.63
N ALA A 571 8.78 -3.07 -1.68
CA ALA A 571 7.82 -2.94 -2.78
C ALA A 571 6.38 -3.29 -2.34
N THR A 572 6.22 -4.17 -1.38
CA THR A 572 4.91 -4.54 -0.80
C THR A 572 4.31 -3.36 -0.05
N GLY A 573 5.09 -2.65 0.77
CA GLY A 573 4.63 -1.43 1.45
C GLY A 573 5.14 -1.27 2.89
N PRO A 574 4.81 -0.14 3.54
CA PRO A 574 5.35 0.21 4.86
C PRO A 574 4.88 -0.72 6.00
N LYS A 575 3.81 -1.47 5.81
CA LYS A 575 3.38 -2.50 6.76
C LYS A 575 4.26 -3.75 6.68
N ALA A 576 4.74 -4.11 5.49
CA ALA A 576 5.61 -5.26 5.27
C ALA A 576 7.07 -4.92 5.62
N TRP A 577 7.52 -3.70 5.32
CA TRP A 577 8.85 -3.21 5.63
C TRP A 577 8.81 -2.14 6.70
N ASN A 578 9.27 -2.47 7.89
CA ASN A 578 9.42 -1.55 9.01
C ASN A 578 10.76 -1.82 9.71
N ASP A 579 11.16 -0.95 10.64
CA ASP A 579 12.44 -1.04 11.36
C ASP A 579 12.60 -2.39 12.08
N TRP A 580 11.50 -2.95 12.55
CA TRP A 580 11.48 -4.24 13.22
C TRP A 580 11.83 -5.38 12.26
N THR A 581 11.16 -5.47 11.12
CA THR A 581 11.45 -6.47 10.09
C THR A 581 12.90 -6.34 9.60
N ALA A 582 13.40 -5.11 9.44
CA ALA A 582 14.78 -4.86 9.03
C ALA A 582 15.80 -5.41 10.04
N VAL A 583 15.57 -5.20 11.34
CA VAL A 583 16.45 -5.71 12.40
C VAL A 583 16.46 -7.24 12.42
N LEU A 584 15.30 -7.89 12.37
CA LEU A 584 15.21 -9.34 12.40
C LEU A 584 15.86 -10.00 11.18
N LEU A 585 15.61 -9.46 9.98
CA LEU A 585 16.21 -9.95 8.75
C LEU A 585 17.72 -9.82 8.76
N LYS A 586 18.24 -8.67 9.24
CA LYS A 586 19.66 -8.44 9.38
C LYS A 586 20.31 -9.40 10.37
N GLU A 587 19.69 -9.64 11.51
CA GLU A 587 20.18 -10.59 12.51
C GLU A 587 20.22 -12.01 11.96
N LEU A 588 19.12 -12.46 11.31
CA LEU A 588 19.05 -13.78 10.68
C LEU A 588 20.12 -13.94 9.59
N PHE A 589 20.28 -12.92 8.73
CA PHE A 589 21.29 -12.91 7.68
C PHE A 589 22.69 -13.18 8.25
N PHE A 590 23.10 -12.45 9.28
CA PHE A 590 24.44 -12.63 9.86
C PHE A 590 24.62 -14.00 10.52
N LYS A 591 23.58 -14.53 11.18
CA LYS A 591 23.63 -15.88 11.77
C LYS A 591 23.83 -16.95 10.71
N ILE A 592 23.06 -16.88 9.62
CA ILE A 592 23.21 -17.83 8.49
C ILE A 592 24.56 -17.62 7.80
N TYR A 593 24.98 -16.38 7.58
CA TYR A 593 26.26 -16.05 6.97
C TYR A 593 27.43 -16.69 7.72
N HIS A 594 27.45 -16.59 9.06
CA HIS A 594 28.47 -17.23 9.88
C HIS A 594 28.49 -18.75 9.78
N ILE A 595 27.31 -19.37 9.68
CA ILE A 595 27.22 -20.83 9.51
C ILE A 595 27.80 -21.25 8.16
N LEU A 596 27.47 -20.53 7.08
CA LEU A 596 27.94 -20.87 5.73
C LEU A 596 29.45 -20.61 5.55
N GLU A 597 30.01 -19.56 6.16
CA GLU A 597 31.44 -19.25 6.05
C GLU A 597 32.32 -20.17 6.90
N LYS A 598 31.88 -20.54 8.11
CA LYS A 598 32.72 -21.25 9.07
C LYS A 598 32.43 -22.74 9.17
N GLY A 599 31.34 -23.21 8.57
CA GLY A 599 30.98 -24.63 8.54
C GLY A 599 30.65 -25.24 9.90
N GLU A 600 30.42 -24.44 10.95
CA GLU A 600 30.35 -24.90 12.33
C GLU A 600 29.24 -24.28 13.16
N LEU A 601 28.45 -25.13 13.83
CA LEU A 601 27.32 -24.77 14.67
C LEU A 601 27.59 -24.78 16.16
N ALA A 602 28.49 -25.57 16.63
CA ALA A 602 28.85 -25.64 18.05
C ALA A 602 30.36 -25.80 18.14
N THR A 603 31.08 -24.72 18.35
CA THR A 603 32.52 -24.74 18.45
C THR A 603 33.04 -24.15 19.75
N PRO A 604 34.30 -24.46 20.04
CA PRO A 604 35.08 -23.70 21.01
C PRO A 604 34.94 -22.16 20.88
N ALA A 605 34.60 -21.68 19.67
CA ALA A 605 34.34 -20.27 19.38
C ALA A 605 33.09 -19.71 20.10
N SER A 606 32.03 -20.48 20.31
CA SER A 606 30.85 -20.00 21.07
C SER A 606 31.19 -19.81 22.54
N VAL A 607 32.02 -20.70 23.12
CA VAL A 607 32.56 -20.58 24.48
C VAL A 607 33.48 -19.36 24.56
N GLU A 608 34.34 -19.16 23.55
CA GLU A 608 35.24 -18.01 23.48
C GLU A 608 34.49 -16.67 23.30
N ILE A 609 33.34 -16.67 22.51
CA ILE A 609 32.49 -15.49 22.36
C ILE A 609 31.82 -15.13 23.69
N VAL A 610 31.26 -16.11 24.39
CA VAL A 610 30.67 -15.92 25.73
C VAL A 610 31.73 -15.39 26.71
N GLU A 611 32.91 -16.00 26.71
CA GLU A 611 33.99 -15.60 27.58
C GLU A 611 34.49 -14.16 27.23
N ARG A 612 34.62 -13.82 25.97
CA ARG A 612 34.99 -12.48 25.51
C ARG A 612 33.93 -11.44 25.90
N LYS A 613 32.64 -11.76 25.79
CA LYS A 613 31.52 -10.91 26.26
C LYS A 613 31.57 -10.73 27.78
N LYS A 614 31.79 -11.82 28.56
CA LYS A 614 31.96 -11.74 30.00
C LYS A 614 33.12 -10.82 30.35
N GLN A 615 34.26 -10.95 29.68
CA GLN A 615 35.44 -10.09 29.90
C GLN A 615 35.16 -8.62 29.51
N ALA A 616 34.43 -8.36 28.44
CA ALA A 616 34.04 -7.00 28.07
C ALA A 616 33.15 -6.35 29.15
N VAL A 617 32.13 -7.07 29.63
CA VAL A 617 31.23 -6.62 30.70
C VAL A 617 31.97 -6.45 32.03
N LEU A 618 33.01 -7.29 32.30
CA LEU A 618 33.84 -7.16 33.50
C LEU A 618 34.76 -5.96 33.46
N ARG A 619 35.13 -5.44 32.29
CA ARG A 619 36.02 -4.27 32.14
C ARG A 619 35.31 -2.94 32.36
N ASP A 620 34.01 -2.87 32.00
CA ASP A 620 33.23 -1.65 32.18
C ASP A 620 32.85 -1.44 33.66
N GLY A 621 33.17 -0.26 34.16
CA GLY A 621 33.21 0.12 35.57
C GLY A 621 31.89 0.20 36.31
N LEU A 622 31.13 -0.88 36.41
CA LEU A 622 29.96 -1.00 37.27
C LEU A 622 30.38 -0.92 38.74
N LEU A 623 29.54 -0.34 39.59
CA LEU A 623 29.72 -0.22 41.06
C LEU A 623 29.72 -1.59 41.81
N LEU A 624 29.78 -2.72 41.10
CA LEU A 624 29.86 -4.06 41.66
C LEU A 624 31.27 -4.62 41.63
N SER A 625 31.66 -5.34 42.68
CA SER A 625 32.90 -6.10 42.72
C SER A 625 32.94 -7.15 41.59
N ARG A 626 34.17 -7.54 41.19
CA ARG A 626 34.33 -8.57 40.15
C ARG A 626 33.65 -9.88 40.52
N ASP A 627 33.80 -10.30 41.77
CA ASP A 627 33.20 -11.55 42.28
C ASP A 627 31.67 -11.52 42.25
N ALA A 628 31.08 -10.36 42.58
CA ALA A 628 29.61 -10.20 42.50
C ALA A 628 29.09 -10.27 41.06
N ARG A 629 29.86 -9.77 40.06
CA ARG A 629 29.49 -9.88 38.66
C ARG A 629 29.66 -11.30 38.13
N GLU A 630 30.71 -12.00 38.51
CA GLU A 630 30.89 -13.42 38.15
C GLU A 630 29.77 -14.28 38.72
N ALA A 631 29.35 -14.06 39.96
CA ALA A 631 28.20 -14.75 40.55
C ALA A 631 26.87 -14.49 39.81
N ILE A 632 26.68 -13.32 39.21
CA ILE A 632 25.52 -13.00 38.40
C ILE A 632 25.58 -13.73 37.03
N PHE A 633 26.78 -13.79 36.43
CA PHE A 633 26.93 -14.55 35.16
C PHE A 633 26.62 -16.03 35.32
N ASP A 634 26.92 -16.63 36.47
CA ASP A 634 26.62 -18.04 36.75
C ASP A 634 25.10 -18.32 36.82
N GLN A 635 24.29 -17.26 37.01
CA GLN A 635 22.82 -17.37 36.99
C GLN A 635 22.24 -17.24 35.57
N MET A 636 23.03 -16.71 34.62
CA MET A 636 22.58 -16.47 33.26
C MET A 636 22.72 -17.73 32.40
N SER A 637 21.73 -18.01 31.55
CA SER A 637 21.85 -19.15 30.63
C SER A 637 22.92 -18.89 29.56
N PRO A 638 23.67 -19.92 29.11
CA PRO A 638 24.60 -19.79 28.00
C PRO A 638 23.99 -19.18 26.75
N ARG A 639 22.73 -19.53 26.46
CA ARG A 639 21.94 -18.96 25.34
C ARG A 639 21.77 -17.45 25.50
N TYR A 640 21.40 -16.97 26.68
CA TYR A 640 21.25 -15.55 26.92
C TYR A 640 22.59 -14.79 26.71
N LEU A 641 23.69 -15.32 27.24
CA LEU A 641 25.02 -14.73 27.11
C LEU A 641 25.53 -14.73 25.66
N LEU A 642 25.18 -15.77 24.89
CA LEU A 642 25.64 -15.86 23.50
C LEU A 642 24.97 -14.82 22.60
N TYR A 643 23.66 -14.61 22.76
CA TYR A 643 22.88 -13.81 21.85
C TYR A 643 22.62 -12.36 22.30
N THR A 644 22.77 -12.06 23.60
CA THR A 644 22.57 -10.70 24.11
C THR A 644 23.84 -9.85 23.90
N PRO A 645 23.76 -8.63 23.37
CA PRO A 645 24.89 -7.70 23.27
C PRO A 645 25.48 -7.36 24.65
N SER A 646 26.80 -7.13 24.74
CA SER A 646 27.47 -6.85 26.01
C SER A 646 26.89 -5.62 26.72
N GLU A 647 26.50 -4.60 25.95
CA GLU A 647 25.89 -3.36 26.46
C GLU A 647 24.51 -3.62 27.08
N GLU A 648 23.75 -4.51 26.50
CA GLU A 648 22.44 -4.92 27.04
C GLU A 648 22.59 -5.80 28.27
N ILE A 649 23.61 -6.70 28.30
CA ILE A 649 23.90 -7.49 29.48
C ILE A 649 24.24 -6.57 30.67
N LEU A 650 25.03 -5.51 30.46
CA LEU A 650 25.34 -4.52 31.49
C LEU A 650 24.06 -3.86 32.04
N ARG A 651 23.17 -3.42 31.16
CA ARG A 651 21.91 -2.82 31.59
C ARG A 651 21.01 -3.78 32.34
N HIS A 652 20.94 -5.02 31.89
CA HIS A 652 20.17 -6.06 32.58
C HIS A 652 20.71 -6.39 33.96
N ILE A 653 22.06 -6.36 34.16
CA ILE A 653 22.67 -6.47 35.46
C ILE A 653 22.31 -5.28 36.36
N GLU A 654 22.29 -4.08 35.83
CA GLU A 654 21.86 -2.89 36.58
C GLU A 654 20.38 -2.96 36.96
N LEU A 655 19.53 -3.45 36.05
CA LEU A 655 18.10 -3.61 36.29
C LEU A 655 17.85 -4.66 37.36
N TYR A 656 18.57 -5.79 37.30
CA TYR A 656 18.56 -6.81 38.33
C TYR A 656 18.98 -6.24 39.72
N ARG A 657 20.01 -5.39 39.77
CA ARG A 657 20.41 -4.71 40.99
C ARG A 657 19.31 -3.77 41.53
N LYS A 658 18.64 -3.05 40.66
CA LYS A 658 17.51 -2.17 41.01
C LYS A 658 16.30 -2.97 41.52
N LEU A 659 16.18 -4.25 41.16
CA LEU A 659 15.10 -5.10 41.62
C LEU A 659 15.08 -5.24 43.15
N GLY A 660 16.22 -5.62 43.79
CA GLY A 660 16.26 -5.82 45.23
C GLY A 660 15.07 -6.67 45.73
N ASP A 661 14.34 -6.12 46.73
CA ASP A 661 13.13 -6.76 47.29
C ASP A 661 11.82 -6.38 46.56
N ARG A 662 11.88 -5.61 45.50
CA ARG A 662 10.71 -5.20 44.73
C ARG A 662 10.11 -6.39 43.98
N PRO A 663 8.78 -6.41 43.72
CA PRO A 663 8.16 -7.47 42.95
C PRO A 663 8.65 -7.49 41.49
N PHE A 664 8.91 -6.33 40.93
CA PHE A 664 9.49 -6.13 39.60
C PHE A 664 10.07 -4.72 39.43
N VAL A 665 10.86 -4.56 38.36
CA VAL A 665 11.35 -3.27 37.84
C VAL A 665 11.11 -3.27 36.35
N LEU A 666 10.60 -2.14 35.81
CA LEU A 666 10.37 -1.95 34.38
C LEU A 666 11.22 -0.78 33.87
N GLU A 667 11.89 -0.99 32.75
CA GLU A 667 12.63 0.05 32.03
C GLU A 667 12.22 0.03 30.57
N TYR A 668 12.00 1.21 29.98
CA TYR A 668 11.73 1.32 28.56
C TYR A 668 12.76 2.22 27.88
N GLN A 669 13.04 1.94 26.61
CA GLN A 669 14.01 2.65 25.79
C GLN A 669 13.39 3.09 24.48
N SER A 670 13.66 4.34 24.13
CA SER A 670 13.35 4.93 22.83
C SER A 670 14.64 5.02 22.03
N LEU A 671 14.74 4.32 20.91
CA LEU A 671 15.78 4.58 19.92
C LEU A 671 15.34 5.77 19.06
N THR A 672 16.25 6.68 18.77
CA THR A 672 15.98 8.03 18.24
C THR A 672 15.21 8.08 16.92
N ASP A 673 15.12 6.98 16.17
CA ASP A 673 14.44 6.90 14.88
C ASP A 673 13.54 5.65 14.71
N ALA A 674 13.28 4.90 15.79
CA ALA A 674 12.53 3.65 15.69
C ALA A 674 11.04 3.83 16.08
N ASN A 675 10.14 3.27 15.26
CA ASN A 675 8.70 3.24 15.53
C ASN A 675 8.29 2.24 16.63
N TYR A 676 9.22 1.76 17.42
CA TYR A 676 8.97 0.86 18.55
C TYR A 676 9.76 1.27 19.80
N ARG A 677 9.33 0.71 20.93
CA ARG A 677 10.02 0.83 22.23
C ARG A 677 10.46 -0.55 22.70
N THR A 678 11.67 -0.65 23.23
CA THR A 678 12.11 -1.85 23.94
C THR A 678 11.80 -1.69 25.42
N VAL A 679 11.02 -2.59 25.97
CA VAL A 679 10.58 -2.58 27.37
C VAL A 679 11.14 -3.82 28.06
N THR A 680 11.93 -3.63 29.08
CA THR A 680 12.49 -4.74 29.87
C THR A 680 11.83 -4.78 31.24
N VAL A 681 11.24 -5.92 31.56
CA VAL A 681 10.67 -6.19 32.89
C VAL A 681 11.54 -7.21 33.58
N CYS A 682 12.12 -6.83 34.73
CA CYS A 682 12.89 -7.73 35.59
C CYS A 682 12.12 -7.97 36.88
N GLY A 683 11.86 -9.22 37.23
CA GLY A 683 11.04 -9.56 38.38
C GLY A 683 11.29 -10.98 38.88
N ARG A 684 10.56 -11.39 39.92
CA ARG A 684 10.57 -12.79 40.38
C ARG A 684 9.69 -13.62 39.45
N ASP A 685 10.23 -14.70 38.92
CA ASP A 685 9.52 -15.61 38.04
C ASP A 685 8.30 -16.25 38.76
N ARG A 686 7.14 -16.13 38.12
CA ARG A 686 5.84 -16.59 38.60
C ARG A 686 5.01 -17.13 37.44
N PRO A 687 4.30 -18.24 37.62
CA PRO A 687 3.35 -18.68 36.61
C PRO A 687 2.34 -17.58 36.22
N GLY A 688 2.13 -17.37 34.93
CA GLY A 688 1.23 -16.34 34.41
C GLY A 688 1.75 -14.91 34.43
N LEU A 689 3.03 -14.65 34.76
CA LEU A 689 3.61 -13.31 34.73
C LEU A 689 3.49 -12.69 33.32
N PHE A 690 3.83 -13.43 32.28
CA PHE A 690 3.74 -12.96 30.91
C PHE A 690 2.30 -12.54 30.53
N SER A 691 1.30 -13.35 30.86
CA SER A 691 -0.10 -13.04 30.63
C SER A 691 -0.51 -11.73 31.32
N LYS A 692 -0.07 -11.51 32.56
CA LYS A 692 -0.34 -10.27 33.31
C LYS A 692 0.32 -9.05 32.63
N ILE A 693 1.55 -9.18 32.18
CA ILE A 693 2.26 -8.10 31.45
C ILE A 693 1.52 -7.80 30.15
N ALA A 694 1.17 -8.82 29.36
CA ALA A 694 0.43 -8.66 28.10
C ALA A 694 -0.93 -7.98 28.33
N GLY A 695 -1.65 -8.39 29.38
CA GLY A 695 -2.93 -7.77 29.76
C GLY A 695 -2.80 -6.30 30.12
N VAL A 696 -1.80 -5.95 30.92
CA VAL A 696 -1.53 -4.54 31.32
C VAL A 696 -1.10 -3.71 30.12
N PHE A 697 -0.28 -4.22 29.23
CA PHE A 697 0.10 -3.50 28.00
C PHE A 697 -1.12 -3.25 27.12
N THR A 698 -1.96 -4.25 26.92
CA THR A 698 -3.24 -4.10 26.20
C THR A 698 -4.16 -3.09 26.89
N LEU A 699 -4.29 -3.14 28.24
CA LEU A 699 -5.10 -2.20 29.02
C LEU A 699 -4.62 -0.75 28.84
N ASN A 700 -3.34 -0.54 28.59
CA ASN A 700 -2.74 0.78 28.37
C ASN A 700 -2.58 1.13 26.87
N GLY A 701 -3.09 0.32 25.95
CA GLY A 701 -3.07 0.57 24.52
C GLY A 701 -1.67 0.48 23.91
N LEU A 702 -0.87 -0.45 24.39
CA LEU A 702 0.45 -0.78 23.87
C LEU A 702 0.36 -2.09 23.09
N ASP A 703 0.66 -2.03 21.78
CA ASP A 703 0.69 -3.21 20.91
C ASP A 703 2.05 -3.91 21.04
N ILE A 704 2.04 -5.18 21.42
CA ILE A 704 3.25 -6.00 21.54
C ILE A 704 3.59 -6.56 20.17
N LEU A 705 4.82 -6.31 19.71
CA LEU A 705 5.35 -6.79 18.42
C LEU A 705 6.16 -8.08 18.60
N ALA A 706 6.86 -8.21 19.71
CA ALA A 706 7.60 -9.43 20.07
C ALA A 706 7.90 -9.45 21.57
N ALA A 707 8.15 -10.64 22.09
CA ALA A 707 8.61 -10.84 23.47
C ALA A 707 9.66 -11.95 23.55
N GLN A 708 10.69 -11.71 24.37
CA GLN A 708 11.70 -12.70 24.74
C GLN A 708 11.67 -12.88 26.25
N ILE A 709 11.60 -14.13 26.70
CA ILE A 709 11.47 -14.46 28.09
C ILE A 709 12.72 -15.21 28.54
N HIS A 710 13.41 -14.68 29.54
CA HIS A 710 14.60 -15.27 30.11
C HIS A 710 14.39 -15.49 31.61
N THR A 711 14.55 -16.74 32.08
CA THR A 711 14.58 -17.04 33.50
C THR A 711 16.01 -17.39 33.91
N TRP A 712 16.54 -16.64 34.84
CA TRP A 712 17.85 -16.91 35.40
C TRP A 712 17.80 -18.04 36.47
N GLY A 713 18.94 -18.64 36.78
CA GLY A 713 19.03 -19.78 37.70
C GLY A 713 18.48 -19.55 39.12
N ASN A 714 18.45 -18.25 39.55
CA ASN A 714 17.87 -17.84 40.83
C ASN A 714 16.37 -17.49 40.76
N ARG A 715 15.66 -17.95 39.70
CA ARG A 715 14.25 -17.65 39.43
C ARG A 715 13.96 -16.16 39.23
N THR A 716 14.88 -15.42 38.68
CA THR A 716 14.61 -14.06 38.18
C THR A 716 14.12 -14.14 36.74
N ALA A 717 12.94 -13.62 36.48
CA ALA A 717 12.42 -13.42 35.16
C ALA A 717 12.99 -12.10 34.59
N LEU A 718 13.49 -12.15 33.39
CA LEU A 718 13.90 -11.00 32.59
C LEU A 718 13.17 -11.06 31.24
N ASP A 719 12.09 -10.32 31.13
CA ASP A 719 11.21 -10.34 29.97
C ASP A 719 11.44 -9.08 29.14
N ILE A 720 11.82 -9.26 27.90
CA ILE A 720 12.12 -8.16 26.96
C ILE A 720 11.01 -8.11 25.94
N PHE A 721 10.27 -6.99 25.94
CA PHE A 721 9.19 -6.74 25.00
C PHE A 721 9.59 -5.69 24.00
N ARG A 722 9.15 -5.85 22.78
CA ARG A 722 9.14 -4.76 21.79
C ARG A 722 7.69 -4.38 21.54
N VAL A 723 7.38 -3.13 21.84
CA VAL A 723 6.04 -2.59 21.71
C VAL A 723 6.05 -1.45 20.68
N LYS A 724 4.97 -1.31 19.95
CA LYS A 724 4.79 -0.22 19.00
C LYS A 724 4.88 1.12 19.72
N ALA A 725 5.55 2.09 19.12
CA ALA A 725 5.62 3.44 19.69
C ALA A 725 4.22 4.03 19.85
N PRO A 726 3.88 4.59 21.02
CA PRO A 726 2.60 5.25 21.22
C PRO A 726 2.44 6.39 20.19
N PRO A 727 1.23 6.58 19.62
CA PRO A 727 0.99 7.65 18.65
C PRO A 727 1.11 9.06 19.26
N ASP A 728 0.98 9.16 20.57
CA ASP A 728 1.11 10.41 21.33
C ASP A 728 2.34 10.36 22.24
N THR A 729 3.42 10.98 21.77
CA THR A 729 4.69 11.04 22.50
C THR A 729 4.70 12.07 23.61
N LEU A 730 3.78 13.03 23.65
CA LEU A 730 3.69 14.07 24.69
C LEU A 730 3.29 13.51 26.05
N PHE A 731 2.49 12.44 26.07
CA PHE A 731 2.01 11.78 27.29
C PHE A 731 2.61 10.38 27.49
N GLU A 732 3.73 10.11 26.87
CA GLU A 732 4.36 8.79 26.94
C GLU A 732 4.82 8.44 28.36
N GLU A 733 5.43 9.37 29.08
CA GLU A 733 5.85 9.16 30.47
C GLU A 733 4.70 8.84 31.42
N GLU A 734 3.58 9.57 31.30
CA GLU A 734 2.39 9.32 32.10
C GLU A 734 1.78 7.94 31.81
N ARG A 735 1.90 7.49 30.58
CA ARG A 735 1.46 6.15 30.19
C ARG A 735 2.30 5.08 30.86
N TRP A 736 3.61 5.22 30.86
CA TRP A 736 4.51 4.27 31.53
C TRP A 736 4.32 4.24 33.03
N VAL A 737 4.05 5.37 33.66
CA VAL A 737 3.68 5.43 35.08
C VAL A 737 2.43 4.62 35.38
N ARG A 738 1.40 4.73 34.52
CA ARG A 738 0.19 3.92 34.63
C ARG A 738 0.44 2.44 34.42
N VAL A 739 1.24 2.08 33.42
CA VAL A 739 1.64 0.69 33.16
C VAL A 739 2.30 0.06 34.39
N VAL A 740 3.21 0.77 35.07
CA VAL A 740 3.86 0.28 36.29
C VAL A 740 2.85 0.10 37.43
N ALA A 741 1.94 1.04 37.61
CA ALA A 741 0.90 0.97 38.64
C ALA A 741 -0.09 -0.19 38.39
N ASP A 742 -0.56 -0.33 37.16
CA ASP A 742 -1.48 -1.40 36.77
C ASP A 742 -0.82 -2.78 36.85
N LEU A 743 0.47 -2.88 36.49
CA LEU A 743 1.21 -4.14 36.59
C LEU A 743 1.41 -4.54 38.07
N HIS A 744 1.67 -3.57 38.93
CA HIS A 744 1.77 -3.82 40.37
C HIS A 744 0.45 -4.35 40.93
N ALA A 745 -0.66 -3.69 40.59
CA ALA A 745 -1.99 -4.09 41.00
C ALA A 745 -2.40 -5.48 40.45
N ALA A 746 -2.02 -5.78 39.19
CA ALA A 746 -2.27 -7.08 38.57
C ALA A 746 -1.45 -8.20 39.20
N ILE A 747 -0.18 -7.95 39.58
CA ILE A 747 0.69 -8.92 40.26
C ILE A 747 0.18 -9.20 41.66
N GLU A 748 -0.28 -8.17 42.38
CA GLU A 748 -0.85 -8.31 43.73
C GLU A 748 -2.27 -8.87 43.76
N GLY A 749 -2.91 -8.98 42.57
CA GLY A 749 -4.28 -9.51 42.47
C GLY A 749 -5.37 -8.48 42.87
N THR A 750 -5.04 -7.22 43.02
CA THR A 750 -6.00 -6.13 43.31
C THR A 750 -6.67 -5.59 42.07
N LEU A 751 -6.09 -5.86 40.86
CA LEU A 751 -6.66 -5.53 39.55
C LEU A 751 -7.07 -6.83 38.82
N SER A 752 -8.37 -6.98 38.55
CA SER A 752 -8.90 -8.00 37.64
C SER A 752 -8.70 -7.53 36.21
N LEU A 753 -7.71 -8.09 35.50
CA LEU A 753 -7.42 -7.73 34.11
C LEU A 753 -8.58 -8.09 33.18
N GLU A 754 -9.27 -9.19 33.44
CA GLU A 754 -10.42 -9.63 32.65
C GLU A 754 -11.54 -8.60 32.69
N GLU A 755 -11.96 -8.18 33.89
CA GLU A 755 -12.99 -7.15 34.04
C GLU A 755 -12.56 -5.78 33.52
N ALA A 756 -11.29 -5.42 33.69
CA ALA A 756 -10.77 -4.12 33.25
C ALA A 756 -10.71 -4.03 31.70
N LEU A 757 -10.32 -5.11 31.06
CA LEU A 757 -10.30 -5.21 29.60
C LEU A 757 -11.72 -5.26 29.02
N ASP A 758 -12.63 -6.01 29.63
CA ASP A 758 -14.02 -6.07 29.17
C ASP A 758 -14.71 -4.68 29.28
N LYS A 759 -14.50 -3.95 30.37
CA LYS A 759 -15.00 -2.56 30.51
C LYS A 759 -14.44 -1.62 29.42
N ARG A 760 -13.17 -1.78 29.07
CA ARG A 760 -12.55 -0.99 28.01
C ARG A 760 -13.11 -1.37 26.63
N LEU A 761 -13.34 -2.64 26.35
CA LEU A 761 -13.92 -3.12 25.11
C LEU A 761 -15.36 -2.64 24.90
N LEU A 762 -16.15 -2.59 25.97
CA LEU A 762 -17.51 -2.03 25.92
C LEU A 762 -17.55 -0.52 25.61
N SER A 763 -16.49 0.22 25.92
CA SER A 763 -16.37 1.65 25.62
C SER A 763 -15.94 1.97 24.18
N HIS A 764 -15.40 1.00 23.46
CA HIS A 764 -15.03 1.10 22.07
C HIS A 764 -16.03 0.29 21.24
N ARG A 765 -16.81 0.95 20.38
CA ARG A 765 -17.72 0.27 19.44
C ARG A 765 -16.91 -0.74 18.63
N PRO A 766 -17.32 -2.02 18.58
CA PRO A 766 -16.64 -2.98 17.72
C PRO A 766 -16.77 -2.49 16.29
N HIS A 767 -15.63 -2.39 15.59
CA HIS A 767 -15.66 -2.31 14.14
C HIS A 767 -16.36 -3.58 13.61
N PRO A 768 -17.28 -3.45 12.66
CA PRO A 768 -17.89 -4.63 12.06
C PRO A 768 -16.79 -5.55 11.55
N ARG A 769 -16.86 -6.83 11.92
CA ARG A 769 -15.97 -7.87 11.45
C ARG A 769 -15.88 -7.78 9.93
N GLY A 770 -14.74 -7.38 9.42
CA GLY A 770 -14.44 -7.51 8.00
C GLY A 770 -14.54 -8.99 7.65
N ASN A 771 -15.31 -9.32 6.64
CA ASN A 771 -15.43 -10.66 6.10
C ASN A 771 -14.16 -10.97 5.28
N SER A 772 -12.99 -11.01 5.90
CA SER A 772 -11.81 -11.58 5.27
C SER A 772 -11.90 -13.10 5.43
N GLY A 773 -12.12 -13.80 4.33
CA GLY A 773 -12.54 -15.20 4.31
C GLY A 773 -11.47 -16.24 4.61
N ALA A 774 -10.43 -15.94 5.39
CA ALA A 774 -9.50 -16.96 5.85
C ALA A 774 -9.97 -17.50 7.20
N PRO A 775 -10.21 -18.81 7.34
CA PRO A 775 -10.64 -19.41 8.60
C PRO A 775 -9.54 -19.31 9.66
N ASP A 776 -9.95 -19.15 10.93
CA ASP A 776 -9.06 -19.30 12.06
C ASP A 776 -8.37 -20.67 12.03
N SER A 777 -7.07 -20.70 12.34
CA SER A 777 -6.29 -21.95 12.30
C SER A 777 -5.31 -22.01 13.47
N ILE A 778 -5.22 -23.18 14.09
CA ILE A 778 -4.31 -23.47 15.20
C ILE A 778 -3.40 -24.63 14.78
N VAL A 779 -2.09 -24.38 14.80
CA VAL A 779 -1.08 -25.40 14.51
C VAL A 779 -0.25 -25.63 15.77
N VAL A 780 -0.19 -26.89 16.21
CA VAL A 780 0.71 -27.30 17.29
C VAL A 780 1.82 -28.12 16.67
N ASP A 781 3.03 -27.59 16.67
CA ASP A 781 4.21 -28.20 16.02
C ASP A 781 5.26 -28.60 17.07
N ASN A 782 5.49 -29.91 17.16
CA ASN A 782 6.53 -30.51 17.98
C ASN A 782 7.82 -30.86 17.20
N ARG A 783 7.86 -30.56 15.87
CA ARG A 783 9.05 -30.87 15.05
C ARG A 783 9.99 -29.69 14.91
N GLY A 784 9.45 -28.48 15.04
CA GLY A 784 10.19 -27.24 14.83
C GLY A 784 11.17 -26.89 15.95
N SER A 785 11.06 -27.48 17.16
CA SER A 785 12.01 -27.29 18.27
C SER A 785 12.24 -28.62 19.02
N ASP A 786 13.47 -28.86 19.51
CA ASP A 786 13.80 -30.04 20.26
C ASP A 786 13.37 -29.94 21.73
N PHE A 787 13.22 -28.71 22.27
CA PHE A 787 13.01 -28.47 23.70
C PHE A 787 11.64 -27.84 24.02
N LEU A 788 10.92 -27.34 23.02
CA LEU A 788 9.69 -26.58 23.21
C LEU A 788 8.59 -27.08 22.26
N THR A 789 7.36 -26.98 22.68
CA THR A 789 6.20 -27.14 21.82
C THR A 789 5.89 -25.78 21.19
N ILE A 790 5.69 -25.72 19.88
CA ILE A 790 5.34 -24.50 19.16
C ILE A 790 3.83 -24.48 18.95
N VAL A 791 3.18 -23.42 19.39
CA VAL A 791 1.75 -23.18 19.20
C VAL A 791 1.59 -21.95 18.31
N GLU A 792 1.11 -22.17 17.09
CA GLU A 792 0.85 -21.10 16.11
C GLU A 792 -0.66 -20.86 16.02
N VAL A 793 -1.07 -19.61 16.20
CA VAL A 793 -2.47 -19.19 16.13
C VAL A 793 -2.63 -18.21 15.01
N TYR A 794 -3.45 -18.54 14.04
CA TYR A 794 -3.80 -17.70 12.92
C TYR A 794 -5.25 -17.25 13.10
N THR A 795 -5.48 -15.98 13.32
CA THR A 795 -6.82 -15.44 13.61
C THR A 795 -6.90 -13.95 13.24
N HIS A 796 -8.07 -13.35 13.48
CA HIS A 796 -8.28 -11.92 13.24
C HIS A 796 -7.89 -11.10 14.48
N ASP A 797 -7.25 -9.94 14.26
CA ASP A 797 -6.87 -9.05 15.36
C ASP A 797 -8.09 -8.44 16.04
N HIS A 798 -8.09 -8.49 17.36
CA HIS A 798 -9.03 -7.76 18.19
C HIS A 798 -8.39 -7.38 19.52
N PRO A 799 -8.78 -6.26 20.11
CA PRO A 799 -8.23 -5.82 21.38
C PRO A 799 -8.36 -6.88 22.48
N GLY A 800 -7.23 -7.21 23.12
CA GLY A 800 -7.19 -8.19 24.21
C GLY A 800 -6.96 -9.65 23.76
N LEU A 801 -6.85 -9.92 22.45
CA LEU A 801 -6.59 -11.28 21.94
C LEU A 801 -5.35 -11.88 22.56
N LEU A 802 -4.21 -11.20 22.52
CA LEU A 802 -2.94 -11.71 23.08
C LEU A 802 -3.07 -12.08 24.57
N TYR A 803 -3.74 -11.25 25.35
CA TYR A 803 -4.00 -11.56 26.76
C TYR A 803 -4.84 -12.84 26.91
N ARG A 804 -5.92 -12.97 26.14
CA ARG A 804 -6.78 -14.15 26.20
C ARG A 804 -6.06 -15.42 25.79
N LEU A 805 -5.25 -15.37 24.72
CA LEU A 805 -4.44 -16.52 24.27
C LEU A 805 -3.41 -16.91 25.33
N THR A 806 -2.65 -15.95 25.85
CA THR A 806 -1.62 -16.23 26.86
C THR A 806 -2.22 -16.69 28.19
N ASN A 807 -3.40 -16.20 28.55
CA ASN A 807 -4.14 -16.66 29.72
C ASN A 807 -4.69 -18.10 29.52
N ALA A 808 -5.15 -18.44 28.31
CA ALA A 808 -5.55 -19.81 27.98
C ALA A 808 -4.37 -20.78 28.07
N LEU A 809 -3.22 -20.42 27.53
CA LEU A 809 -1.99 -21.23 27.66
C LEU A 809 -1.57 -21.41 29.13
N TYR A 810 -1.65 -20.35 29.93
CA TYR A 810 -1.39 -20.43 31.36
C TYR A 810 -2.38 -21.34 32.08
N ARG A 811 -3.69 -21.29 31.76
CA ARG A 811 -4.72 -22.18 32.31
C ARG A 811 -4.47 -23.67 31.93
N CYS A 812 -3.82 -23.92 30.77
CA CYS A 812 -3.36 -25.24 30.35
C CYS A 812 -2.06 -25.67 31.07
N SER A 813 -1.62 -24.98 32.12
CA SER A 813 -0.39 -25.25 32.86
C SER A 813 0.88 -25.18 31.98
N LEU A 814 0.92 -24.23 31.06
CA LEU A 814 2.06 -23.99 30.18
C LEU A 814 2.84 -22.76 30.59
N ASP A 815 4.15 -22.86 30.43
CA ASP A 815 5.13 -21.78 30.59
C ASP A 815 5.55 -21.28 29.20
N ILE A 816 5.34 -20.00 28.93
CA ILE A 816 5.69 -19.37 27.63
C ILE A 816 7.14 -18.90 27.72
N ARG A 817 8.00 -19.41 26.83
CA ARG A 817 9.44 -19.06 26.78
C ARG A 817 9.77 -18.01 25.73
N VAL A 818 9.06 -18.03 24.62
CA VAL A 818 9.17 -17.04 23.54
C VAL A 818 7.78 -16.78 22.98
N ALA A 819 7.45 -15.53 22.71
CA ALA A 819 6.24 -15.16 22.00
C ALA A 819 6.62 -14.24 20.84
N MET A 820 6.14 -14.58 19.64
CA MET A 820 6.30 -13.78 18.44
C MET A 820 4.92 -13.37 17.97
N ILE A 821 4.68 -12.08 17.94
CA ILE A 821 3.39 -11.49 17.64
C ILE A 821 3.51 -10.80 16.29
N ALA A 822 2.82 -11.28 15.28
CA ALA A 822 2.84 -10.70 13.95
C ALA A 822 1.40 -10.43 13.49
N THR A 823 1.02 -9.17 13.45
CA THR A 823 -0.26 -8.77 12.86
C THR A 823 -0.10 -8.67 11.35
N LYS A 824 -0.77 -9.55 10.61
CA LYS A 824 -0.88 -9.49 9.15
C LYS A 824 -2.30 -9.06 8.80
N VAL A 825 -2.48 -7.78 8.51
CA VAL A 825 -3.70 -7.13 8.00
C VAL A 825 -4.93 -7.30 8.88
N ASP A 826 -5.67 -8.38 8.69
CA ASP A 826 -6.80 -8.81 9.52
C ASP A 826 -6.51 -10.16 10.19
N GLN A 827 -5.38 -10.80 9.87
CA GLN A 827 -4.91 -12.01 10.52
C GLN A 827 -3.73 -11.71 11.44
N VAL A 828 -3.89 -12.08 12.69
CA VAL A 828 -2.80 -12.18 13.66
C VAL A 828 -2.19 -13.57 13.53
N VAL A 829 -0.87 -13.60 13.49
CA VAL A 829 -0.10 -14.84 13.60
C VAL A 829 0.67 -14.76 14.91
N ASP A 830 0.10 -15.32 15.97
CA ASP A 830 0.75 -15.40 17.26
C ASP A 830 1.42 -16.77 17.42
N ILE A 831 2.72 -16.77 17.65
CA ILE A 831 3.52 -17.98 17.77
C ILE A 831 4.11 -18.04 19.18
N PHE A 832 3.73 -19.07 19.91
CA PHE A 832 4.19 -19.30 21.28
C PHE A 832 5.08 -20.53 21.34
N TYR A 833 6.27 -20.37 21.90
CA TYR A 833 7.15 -21.49 22.26
C TYR A 833 6.92 -21.79 23.74
N VAL A 834 6.29 -22.93 24.00
CA VAL A 834 5.80 -23.31 25.33
C VAL A 834 6.39 -24.60 25.81
N ARG A 835 6.42 -24.79 27.14
CA ARG A 835 6.71 -26.02 27.82
C ARG A 835 5.74 -26.21 29.00
N ASP A 836 5.71 -27.36 29.62
CA ASP A 836 4.92 -27.55 30.84
C ASP A 836 5.58 -26.86 32.06
N LEU A 837 4.84 -26.78 33.17
CA LEU A 837 5.37 -26.17 34.41
C LEU A 837 6.53 -26.97 35.02
N GLY A 838 6.72 -28.23 34.60
CA GLY A 838 7.87 -29.07 34.96
C GLY A 838 9.13 -28.73 34.17
N GLY A 839 8.99 -27.94 33.11
CA GLY A 839 10.10 -27.53 32.22
C GLY A 839 10.26 -28.45 31.01
N GLU A 840 9.36 -29.41 30.80
CA GLU A 840 9.42 -30.40 29.74
C GLU A 840 8.54 -30.02 28.55
N LYS A 841 8.92 -30.47 27.37
CA LYS A 841 8.13 -30.36 26.14
C LYS A 841 6.83 -31.18 26.27
N VAL A 842 5.72 -30.67 25.77
CA VAL A 842 4.44 -31.36 25.81
C VAL A 842 4.40 -32.39 24.68
N GLU A 843 4.54 -33.69 25.02
CA GLU A 843 4.57 -34.75 24.02
C GLU A 843 3.26 -35.58 23.99
N GLU A 844 2.40 -35.48 25.01
CA GLU A 844 1.18 -36.23 25.13
C GLU A 844 0.08 -35.68 24.20
N ASP A 845 -0.44 -36.50 23.30
CA ASP A 845 -1.46 -36.12 22.32
C ASP A 845 -2.74 -35.57 22.98
N GLU A 846 -3.17 -36.10 24.14
CA GLU A 846 -4.32 -35.59 24.87
C GLU A 846 -4.11 -34.17 25.38
N ARG A 847 -2.90 -33.84 25.83
CA ARG A 847 -2.55 -32.48 26.26
C ARG A 847 -2.42 -31.51 25.08
N LEU A 848 -1.89 -31.98 23.95
CA LEU A 848 -1.83 -31.16 22.72
C LEU A 848 -3.23 -30.82 22.21
N GLU A 849 -4.18 -31.77 22.29
CA GLU A 849 -5.58 -31.53 21.91
C GLU A 849 -6.31 -30.61 22.91
N SER A 850 -5.99 -30.74 24.20
CA SER A 850 -6.51 -29.83 25.23
C SER A 850 -6.05 -28.39 25.00
N ILE A 851 -4.78 -28.17 24.63
CA ILE A 851 -4.23 -26.88 24.27
C ILE A 851 -4.98 -26.30 23.05
N ARG A 852 -5.17 -27.09 21.99
CA ARG A 852 -5.90 -26.70 20.79
C ARG A 852 -7.34 -26.30 21.12
N THR A 853 -8.02 -27.09 21.93
CA THR A 853 -9.40 -26.83 22.35
C THR A 853 -9.51 -25.53 23.18
N ALA A 854 -8.57 -25.28 24.10
CA ALA A 854 -8.57 -24.07 24.92
C ALA A 854 -8.36 -22.81 24.09
N ILE A 855 -7.48 -22.88 23.09
CA ILE A 855 -7.24 -21.75 22.19
C ILE A 855 -8.44 -21.55 21.26
N GLN A 856 -9.02 -22.66 20.73
CA GLN A 856 -10.22 -22.58 19.88
C GLN A 856 -11.39 -21.90 20.61
N ALA A 857 -11.59 -22.20 21.90
CA ALA A 857 -12.61 -21.54 22.71
C ALA A 857 -12.40 -20.01 22.82
N VAL A 858 -11.13 -19.56 22.84
CA VAL A 858 -10.82 -18.11 22.81
C VAL A 858 -11.18 -17.49 21.46
N LEU A 859 -10.91 -18.19 20.36
CA LEU A 859 -11.19 -17.72 19.00
C LEU A 859 -12.70 -17.67 18.71
N ASP A 860 -13.44 -18.65 19.18
CA ASP A 860 -14.90 -18.74 19.01
C ASP A 860 -15.68 -17.68 19.82
N GLY A 861 -14.99 -16.85 20.61
CA GLY A 861 -15.62 -15.78 21.42
C GLY A 861 -16.43 -16.34 22.60
N GLY A 862 -16.07 -17.51 23.08
CA GLY A 862 -16.74 -18.20 24.17
C GLY A 862 -16.69 -17.45 25.48
N ALA A 863 -17.85 -16.93 25.89
CA ALA A 863 -18.16 -16.66 27.29
C ALA A 863 -18.23 -18.01 28.04
N ASP A 864 -17.47 -18.12 29.11
CA ASP A 864 -17.55 -19.07 30.21
C ASP A 864 -18.38 -20.35 30.02
N THR A 865 -17.66 -21.45 29.80
CA THR A 865 -18.12 -22.73 30.31
C THR A 865 -17.39 -22.95 31.65
N PRO A 866 -18.07 -23.00 32.80
CA PRO A 866 -17.41 -23.29 34.05
C PRO A 866 -16.91 -24.75 34.03
N ALA A 867 -15.61 -24.89 34.25
CA ALA A 867 -15.00 -26.19 34.46
C ALA A 867 -15.74 -26.91 35.62
N SER A 868 -16.29 -28.10 35.34
CA SER A 868 -16.86 -28.97 36.31
C SER A 868 -15.90 -29.16 37.48
N GLN A 869 -16.30 -28.69 38.64
CA GLN A 869 -15.68 -29.04 39.91
C GLN A 869 -15.68 -30.57 40.08
N GLY A 870 -14.54 -31.16 39.90
CA GLY A 870 -14.30 -32.54 40.37
C GLY A 870 -13.96 -32.46 41.84
N ASP A 871 -14.95 -32.74 42.66
CA ASP A 871 -14.79 -33.05 44.07
C ASP A 871 -13.74 -34.16 44.30
N GLY A 872 -12.79 -33.92 45.14
CA GLY A 872 -11.78 -34.92 45.51
C GLY A 872 -10.85 -34.45 46.63
N ALA A 873 -11.42 -33.91 47.69
CA ALA A 873 -10.68 -33.76 48.97
C ALA A 873 -10.29 -35.14 49.52
N ARG A 874 -9.01 -35.49 49.42
CA ARG A 874 -8.41 -36.49 50.30
C ARG A 874 -7.32 -35.84 51.13
N SER A 875 -7.69 -35.62 52.37
CA SER A 875 -6.79 -35.36 53.48
C SER A 875 -5.83 -36.56 53.69
N VAL A 876 -4.54 -36.26 53.79
CA VAL A 876 -3.53 -37.19 54.35
C VAL A 876 -2.88 -36.50 55.56
N PRO A 877 -2.88 -37.10 56.71
CA PRO A 877 -2.17 -36.58 57.89
C PRO A 877 -0.74 -37.14 57.95
N GLY A 878 0.18 -36.28 58.41
CA GLY A 878 1.53 -36.69 58.81
C GLY A 878 2.56 -35.61 58.51
#